data_d7d354254cc875bd78287e65ef62a90d
#
_entry.id   d7d354254cc875bd78287e65ef62a90d
#
_cell.length_a   1.000
_cell.length_b   1.000
_cell.length_c   1.000
_cell.angle_alpha   90.00
_cell.angle_beta   90.00
_cell.angle_gamma   90.00
#
_symmetry.space_group_name_H-M   'P 1'
#
loop_
_entity.id
_entity.type
_entity.pdbx_description
1 polymer ?
#
loop_
_entity_poly.entity_id
_entity_poly.type
_entity_poly.pdbx_seq_one_letter_code
_entity_poly.pdbx_strand_id
1 'polypeptide(L)'
;MNSKRIAAFVATVVIALGVVVATMPFLLSSIRLGLDLKGGFEILYVAEPLEGQGEVTHDALVRTAQSLERRANQTGVEEPDIVVEGKNRIRVRIAGVTDEAKVREILKKPVQLTFRSAEGCKDAGDYCKIELLGTDFKEGAAKVVYDQLNRPVVEIEVKDKAKFADVTRRLVGKPLAIYLNDELLSAPVVQQELTDGRAQITASYTYEEAKQLADTINLGALPLKLTEKYTQSVGATLGQRSLEQTLTAGVVGSILILVFMLAVYRLPGIVAAVSLIVYTWALLGLFVLMNATMTLPGIAAFVLGMGMAVDANIITYERIREEIRSGKSLLSSLKAGSRQSLRTILDANLTTVLAAAVLYYVGGAGAIKGFSLTLILSIAVSMLSNVLFSRFLLYLLIRSNLWKKPEHFGVRASEITDLKAADSEKRKSEARRLVRFDFVRHRNRFFAGSLAITALGVATLAVFGFNYGVDFKAGTSLDVVVGKPVDKAKAVQLLETAIGERLKAQPTIGGVNGERVSARFDRVLSSEEINRVKDAFAKEYGTNVAVEENTVDPVIARELGRNAMIAVAIASVGIMLYVAVRFEWRFALAAIVALLHDAFIVISVFSLFRLEVNLPFVAAVLTIIGYSINDTIVIFDRIREN
;
A
#
# COMPACT_ATOMS: atom_id res chain seq x y z
N MET A 1 18.72 -35.88 -32.73
CA MET A 1 18.96 -34.66 -31.91
C MET A 1 18.73 -33.46 -32.84
N ASN A 2 17.84 -32.53 -32.47
CA ASN A 2 17.58 -31.37 -33.33
C ASN A 2 18.38 -30.17 -32.82
N SER A 3 19.65 -30.07 -33.24
CA SER A 3 20.60 -29.04 -32.76
C SER A 3 20.08 -27.61 -32.89
N LYS A 4 19.32 -27.28 -33.93
CA LYS A 4 18.70 -25.94 -34.12
C LYS A 4 17.73 -25.59 -32.98
N ARG A 5 17.01 -26.55 -32.37
CA ARG A 5 16.04 -26.29 -31.30
C ARG A 5 16.68 -26.23 -29.93
N ILE A 6 17.74 -26.98 -29.70
CA ILE A 6 18.57 -26.83 -28.51
C ILE A 6 19.19 -25.43 -28.51
N ALA A 7 19.76 -25.03 -29.65
CA ALA A 7 20.29 -23.68 -29.80
C ALA A 7 19.22 -22.60 -29.58
N ALA A 8 18.00 -22.81 -30.11
CA ALA A 8 16.89 -21.89 -29.86
C ALA A 8 16.47 -21.82 -28.37
N PHE A 9 16.39 -22.97 -27.69
CA PHE A 9 16.10 -22.99 -26.23
C PHE A 9 17.19 -22.26 -25.44
N VAL A 10 18.45 -22.62 -25.65
CA VAL A 10 19.59 -21.99 -24.96
C VAL A 10 19.66 -20.50 -25.27
N ALA A 11 19.52 -20.11 -26.55
CA ALA A 11 19.51 -18.72 -26.95
C ALA A 11 18.37 -17.93 -26.28
N THR A 12 17.15 -18.48 -26.23
CA THR A 12 16.01 -17.82 -25.55
C THR A 12 16.29 -17.63 -24.05
N VAL A 13 16.83 -18.65 -23.37
CA VAL A 13 17.16 -18.55 -21.94
C VAL A 13 18.29 -17.53 -21.71
N VAL A 14 19.35 -17.58 -22.52
CA VAL A 14 20.50 -16.65 -22.40
C VAL A 14 20.06 -15.21 -22.68
N ILE A 15 19.27 -14.99 -23.73
CA ILE A 15 18.74 -13.65 -24.03
C ILE A 15 17.84 -13.15 -22.88
N ALA A 16 16.90 -13.99 -22.41
CA ALA A 16 16.00 -13.61 -21.33
C ALA A 16 16.77 -13.25 -20.05
N LEU A 17 17.69 -14.11 -19.61
CA LEU A 17 18.52 -13.85 -18.44
C LEU A 17 19.49 -12.68 -18.66
N GLY A 18 20.03 -12.53 -19.86
CA GLY A 18 20.89 -11.40 -20.22
C GLY A 18 20.16 -10.05 -20.12
N VAL A 19 18.92 -9.97 -20.60
CA VAL A 19 18.06 -8.80 -20.46
C VAL A 19 17.77 -8.53 -18.99
N VAL A 20 17.41 -9.56 -18.22
CA VAL A 20 17.18 -9.42 -16.77
C VAL A 20 18.40 -8.84 -16.07
N VAL A 21 19.58 -9.43 -16.27
CA VAL A 21 20.82 -8.97 -15.60
C VAL A 21 21.19 -7.55 -16.02
N ALA A 22 21.06 -7.22 -17.31
CA ALA A 22 21.42 -5.90 -17.83
C ALA A 22 20.51 -4.77 -17.33
N THR A 23 19.22 -5.05 -17.14
CA THR A 23 18.21 -4.03 -16.79
C THR A 23 17.81 -4.01 -15.31
N MET A 24 18.10 -5.07 -14.54
CA MET A 24 17.72 -5.17 -13.13
C MET A 24 18.26 -4.01 -12.25
N PRO A 25 19.54 -3.57 -12.38
CA PRO A 25 20.03 -2.44 -11.59
C PRO A 25 19.23 -1.16 -11.84
N PHE A 26 18.89 -0.87 -13.10
CA PHE A 26 18.05 0.27 -13.46
C PHE A 26 16.65 0.15 -12.87
N LEU A 27 16.02 -1.02 -12.95
CA LEU A 27 14.68 -1.22 -12.37
C LEU A 27 14.68 -1.00 -10.86
N LEU A 28 15.67 -1.59 -10.15
CA LEU A 28 15.75 -1.47 -8.69
C LEU A 28 15.98 -0.02 -8.22
N SER A 29 16.75 0.78 -8.97
CA SER A 29 16.98 2.19 -8.65
C SER A 29 15.79 3.10 -9.00
N SER A 30 14.92 2.65 -9.93
CA SER A 30 13.78 3.44 -10.43
C SER A 30 12.46 3.15 -9.71
N ILE A 31 12.42 2.13 -8.83
CA ILE A 31 11.19 1.79 -8.09
C ILE A 31 10.93 2.86 -7.03
N ARG A 32 9.71 3.40 -7.04
CA ARG A 32 9.22 4.28 -5.99
C ARG A 32 8.83 3.48 -4.76
N LEU A 33 9.46 3.78 -3.63
CA LEU A 33 9.16 3.14 -2.34
C LEU A 33 8.16 4.00 -1.55
N GLY A 34 7.19 3.34 -0.92
CA GLY A 34 6.19 3.96 -0.06
C GLY A 34 6.77 4.44 1.27
N LEU A 35 5.96 5.17 2.02
CA LEU A 35 6.33 5.70 3.33
C LEU A 35 6.72 4.59 4.33
N ASP A 36 6.08 3.43 4.24
CA ASP A 36 6.34 2.25 5.08
C ASP A 36 7.77 1.68 4.91
N LEU A 37 8.44 1.99 3.78
CA LEU A 37 9.76 1.48 3.41
C LEU A 37 10.86 2.56 3.43
N LYS A 38 10.52 3.81 3.07
CA LYS A 38 11.44 4.95 3.12
C LYS A 38 11.34 5.72 4.44
N GLY A 39 10.29 5.51 5.21
CA GLY A 39 9.87 6.41 6.27
C GLY A 39 9.14 7.63 5.72
N GLY A 40 8.44 8.35 6.57
CA GLY A 40 7.64 9.51 6.22
C GLY A 40 6.25 9.46 6.83
N PHE A 41 5.32 10.25 6.30
CA PHE A 41 3.97 10.30 6.86
C PHE A 41 2.88 10.43 5.79
N GLU A 42 1.69 9.97 6.15
CA GLU A 42 0.44 10.15 5.41
C GLU A 42 -0.56 10.87 6.30
N ILE A 43 -1.20 11.92 5.80
CA ILE A 43 -2.25 12.66 6.50
C ILE A 43 -3.47 12.77 5.59
N LEU A 44 -4.64 12.48 6.14
CA LEU A 44 -5.92 12.78 5.52
C LEU A 44 -6.53 14.02 6.18
N TYR A 45 -6.55 15.09 5.43
CA TYR A 45 -7.24 16.32 5.82
C TYR A 45 -8.69 16.29 5.39
N VAL A 46 -9.58 16.74 6.27
CA VAL A 46 -10.93 17.17 5.90
C VAL A 46 -10.91 18.68 5.78
N ALA A 47 -11.34 19.16 4.62
CA ALA A 47 -11.41 20.57 4.30
C ALA A 47 -12.78 21.12 4.68
N GLU A 48 -12.77 22.27 5.34
CA GLU A 48 -13.94 23.06 5.72
C GLU A 48 -13.82 24.46 5.09
N PRO A 49 -14.93 25.12 4.75
CA PRO A 49 -14.89 26.50 4.27
C PRO A 49 -14.36 27.43 5.37
N LEU A 50 -13.68 28.49 4.98
CA LEU A 50 -13.34 29.57 5.90
C LEU A 50 -14.60 30.33 6.31
N GLU A 51 -14.58 30.99 7.48
CA GLU A 51 -15.70 31.79 7.97
C GLU A 51 -16.19 32.80 6.92
N GLY A 52 -17.50 32.77 6.63
CA GLY A 52 -18.11 33.63 5.63
C GLY A 52 -18.04 33.14 4.17
N GLN A 53 -17.43 31.97 3.91
CA GLN A 53 -17.44 31.32 2.60
C GLN A 53 -18.50 30.22 2.53
N GLY A 54 -19.03 29.95 1.33
CA GLY A 54 -20.02 28.90 1.09
C GLY A 54 -19.48 27.50 1.20
N GLU A 55 -20.09 26.54 0.50
CA GLU A 55 -19.67 25.14 0.50
C GLU A 55 -18.28 24.94 -0.12
N VAL A 56 -17.60 23.83 0.28
CA VAL A 56 -16.31 23.43 -0.28
C VAL A 56 -16.49 23.03 -1.75
N THR A 57 -15.89 23.80 -2.64
CA THR A 57 -15.91 23.51 -4.08
C THR A 57 -14.73 22.63 -4.47
N HIS A 58 -14.90 21.84 -5.54
CA HIS A 58 -13.80 21.00 -6.06
C HIS A 58 -12.59 21.84 -6.50
N ASP A 59 -12.82 23.02 -7.06
CA ASP A 59 -11.76 23.94 -7.48
C ASP A 59 -10.98 24.51 -6.27
N ALA A 60 -11.65 24.80 -5.15
CA ALA A 60 -10.99 25.19 -3.90
C ALA A 60 -10.13 24.04 -3.32
N LEU A 61 -10.62 22.80 -3.42
CA LEU A 61 -9.85 21.61 -3.01
C LEU A 61 -8.59 21.42 -3.85
N VAL A 62 -8.71 21.52 -5.17
CA VAL A 62 -7.57 21.39 -6.09
C VAL A 62 -6.53 22.49 -5.83
N ARG A 63 -6.95 23.74 -5.65
CA ARG A 63 -6.05 24.84 -5.29
C ARG A 63 -5.37 24.63 -3.94
N THR A 64 -6.11 24.11 -2.95
CA THR A 64 -5.55 23.78 -1.65
C THR A 64 -4.51 22.65 -1.77
N ALA A 65 -4.79 21.61 -2.53
CA ALA A 65 -3.86 20.52 -2.79
C ALA A 65 -2.57 21.02 -3.47
N GLN A 66 -2.68 21.88 -4.49
CA GLN A 66 -1.53 22.50 -5.14
C GLN A 66 -0.73 23.42 -4.20
N SER A 67 -1.39 24.11 -3.28
CA SER A 67 -0.70 24.92 -2.27
C SER A 67 0.07 24.04 -1.28
N LEU A 68 -0.51 22.91 -0.84
CA LEU A 68 0.18 21.93 0.01
C LEU A 68 1.38 21.30 -0.72
N GLU A 69 1.25 21.00 -2.00
CA GLU A 69 2.33 20.48 -2.83
C GLU A 69 3.52 21.46 -2.91
N ARG A 70 3.23 22.74 -3.17
CA ARG A 70 4.27 23.78 -3.16
C ARG A 70 4.96 23.89 -1.79
N ARG A 71 4.19 23.82 -0.69
CA ARG A 71 4.74 23.86 0.67
C ARG A 71 5.62 22.65 0.96
N ALA A 72 5.20 21.46 0.56
CA ALA A 72 6.00 20.25 0.69
C ALA A 72 7.33 20.36 -0.09
N ASN A 73 7.27 20.80 -1.36
CA ASN A 73 8.45 20.96 -2.22
C ASN A 73 9.47 21.96 -1.65
N GLN A 74 9.03 23.03 -0.97
CA GLN A 74 9.95 23.99 -0.33
C GLN A 74 10.71 23.41 0.86
N THR A 75 10.22 22.34 1.46
CA THR A 75 10.95 21.63 2.54
C THR A 75 12.05 20.71 2.03
N GLY A 76 12.27 20.65 0.72
CA GLY A 76 13.24 19.74 0.09
C GLY A 76 12.73 18.32 -0.07
N VAL A 77 11.43 18.11 0.06
CA VAL A 77 10.78 16.81 -0.17
C VAL A 77 10.73 16.53 -1.67
N GLU A 78 11.25 15.38 -2.07
CA GLU A 78 11.13 14.90 -3.44
C GLU A 78 9.77 14.22 -3.65
N GLU A 79 9.01 14.69 -4.64
CA GLU A 79 7.75 14.08 -5.14
C GLU A 79 6.68 13.79 -4.06
N PRO A 80 6.11 14.81 -3.40
CA PRO A 80 4.96 14.61 -2.52
C PRO A 80 3.74 14.13 -3.32
N ASP A 81 3.06 13.08 -2.82
CA ASP A 81 1.81 12.58 -3.41
C ASP A 81 0.62 13.23 -2.71
N ILE A 82 0.00 14.22 -3.35
CA ILE A 82 -1.12 14.98 -2.80
C ILE A 82 -2.35 14.82 -3.70
N VAL A 83 -3.37 14.14 -3.17
CA VAL A 83 -4.55 13.74 -3.93
C VAL A 83 -5.83 14.25 -3.28
N VAL A 84 -6.72 14.82 -4.09
CA VAL A 84 -8.08 15.16 -3.68
C VAL A 84 -8.94 13.89 -3.63
N GLU A 85 -9.60 13.65 -2.50
CA GLU A 85 -10.47 12.50 -2.29
C GLU A 85 -11.92 12.92 -1.97
N GLY A 86 -12.87 12.43 -2.75
CA GLY A 86 -14.28 12.71 -2.54
C GLY A 86 -14.64 14.18 -2.68
N LYS A 87 -15.52 14.70 -1.80
CA LYS A 87 -16.06 16.07 -1.92
C LYS A 87 -15.30 17.12 -1.12
N ASN A 88 -14.58 16.71 -0.05
CA ASN A 88 -13.97 17.64 0.91
C ASN A 88 -12.74 17.08 1.60
N ARG A 89 -11.97 16.23 0.93
CA ARG A 89 -10.79 15.59 1.54
C ARG A 89 -9.54 15.78 0.68
N ILE A 90 -8.41 15.92 1.34
CA ILE A 90 -7.09 15.97 0.69
C ILE A 90 -6.20 14.98 1.44
N ARG A 91 -5.64 14.02 0.71
CA ARG A 91 -4.65 13.08 1.21
C ARG A 91 -3.27 13.55 0.82
N VAL A 92 -2.40 13.65 1.80
CA VAL A 92 -1.01 14.05 1.66
C VAL A 92 -0.13 12.89 2.07
N ARG A 93 0.75 12.43 1.19
CA ARG A 93 1.76 11.40 1.45
C ARG A 93 3.13 11.95 1.13
N ILE A 94 4.01 11.87 2.09
CA ILE A 94 5.36 12.38 1.98
C ILE A 94 6.33 11.30 2.49
N ALA A 95 7.14 10.75 1.58
CA ALA A 95 8.12 9.73 1.90
C ALA A 95 9.54 10.34 2.00
N GLY A 96 10.41 9.72 2.81
CA GLY A 96 11.82 10.08 2.90
C GLY A 96 12.11 11.35 3.71
N VAL A 97 11.20 11.76 4.59
CA VAL A 97 11.36 12.96 5.43
C VAL A 97 12.14 12.61 6.70
N THR A 98 13.15 13.41 7.02
CA THR A 98 13.94 13.26 8.25
C THR A 98 13.33 14.03 9.44
N ASP A 99 12.71 15.18 9.18
CA ASP A 99 12.06 16.03 10.19
C ASP A 99 10.58 16.21 9.86
N GLU A 100 9.79 15.22 10.26
CA GLU A 100 8.36 15.20 10.04
C GLU A 100 7.63 16.36 10.75
N ALA A 101 8.03 16.69 11.97
CA ALA A 101 7.37 17.72 12.76
C ALA A 101 7.45 19.08 12.07
N LYS A 102 8.62 19.42 11.51
CA LYS A 102 8.84 20.66 10.77
C LYS A 102 8.00 20.71 9.48
N VAL A 103 7.95 19.61 8.74
CA VAL A 103 7.15 19.56 7.50
C VAL A 103 5.66 19.66 7.80
N ARG A 104 5.16 18.93 8.81
CA ARG A 104 3.73 19.02 9.25
C ARG A 104 3.39 20.44 9.70
N GLU A 105 4.29 21.12 10.44
CA GLU A 105 4.08 22.51 10.84
C GLU A 105 3.94 23.44 9.62
N ILE A 106 4.84 23.32 8.63
CA ILE A 106 4.80 24.13 7.40
C ILE A 106 3.53 23.86 6.58
N LEU A 107 3.08 22.61 6.50
CA LEU A 107 1.83 22.25 5.82
C LEU A 107 0.60 22.86 6.49
N LYS A 108 0.54 22.84 7.81
CA LYS A 108 -0.58 23.36 8.61
C LYS A 108 -0.62 24.86 8.75
N LYS A 109 0.56 25.52 8.74
CA LYS A 109 0.68 26.91 9.12
C LYS A 109 -0.22 27.79 8.22
N PRO A 110 -1.29 28.38 8.76
CA PRO A 110 -2.09 29.30 7.97
C PRO A 110 -1.21 30.52 7.72
N VAL A 111 -0.87 30.78 6.46
CA VAL A 111 -0.18 32.02 6.10
C VAL A 111 -1.25 32.99 5.67
N GLN A 112 -1.66 33.85 6.56
CA GLN A 112 -2.65 34.86 6.27
C GLN A 112 -2.00 36.25 6.20
N LEU A 113 -1.67 36.64 4.97
CA LEU A 113 -1.23 38.00 4.70
C LEU A 113 -2.47 38.90 4.59
N THR A 114 -2.55 39.95 5.40
CA THR A 114 -3.62 40.92 5.32
C THR A 114 -3.05 42.33 5.30
N PHE A 115 -3.67 43.19 4.49
CA PHE A 115 -3.41 44.64 4.50
C PHE A 115 -4.60 45.30 5.17
N ARG A 116 -4.32 46.04 6.26
CA ARG A 116 -5.35 46.60 7.11
C ARG A 116 -5.18 48.13 7.23
N SER A 117 -6.29 48.83 7.26
CA SER A 117 -6.34 50.27 7.53
C SER A 117 -6.95 50.56 8.91
N ALA A 118 -6.70 51.77 9.40
CA ALA A 118 -7.28 52.27 10.65
C ALA A 118 -8.69 52.88 10.43
N GLU A 119 -9.27 52.78 9.22
CA GLU A 119 -10.58 53.37 8.94
C GLU A 119 -11.70 52.64 9.68
N GLY A 120 -12.40 53.39 10.57
CA GLY A 120 -13.51 52.84 11.34
C GLY A 120 -13.15 52.09 12.62
N CYS A 121 -11.88 52.09 12.99
CA CYS A 121 -11.42 51.48 14.23
C CYS A 121 -11.76 52.36 15.45
N LYS A 122 -11.99 51.73 16.62
CA LYS A 122 -12.38 52.43 17.86
C LYS A 122 -11.21 53.09 18.55
N ASP A 123 -10.03 52.48 18.47
CA ASP A 123 -8.82 52.96 19.15
C ASP A 123 -7.82 53.56 18.17
N ALA A 124 -7.19 54.67 18.57
CA ALA A 124 -6.19 55.32 17.75
C ALA A 124 -4.91 54.48 17.70
N GLY A 125 -4.54 54.06 16.49
CA GLY A 125 -3.38 53.17 16.24
C GLY A 125 -3.73 51.71 16.00
N ASP A 126 -5.00 51.32 16.09
CA ASP A 126 -5.43 49.98 15.71
C ASP A 126 -5.75 49.92 14.19
N TYR A 127 -5.44 48.78 13.56
CA TYR A 127 -5.67 48.53 12.12
C TYR A 127 -6.69 47.39 12.00
N CYS A 128 -7.97 47.72 12.16
CA CYS A 128 -9.03 46.73 12.24
C CYS A 128 -9.70 46.41 10.90
N LYS A 129 -9.63 47.30 9.90
CA LYS A 129 -10.32 47.13 8.61
C LYS A 129 -9.41 46.44 7.61
N ILE A 130 -9.77 45.21 7.23
CA ILE A 130 -9.06 44.45 6.20
C ILE A 130 -9.41 45.07 4.80
N GLU A 131 -8.41 45.57 4.12
CA GLU A 131 -8.53 46.14 2.78
C GLU A 131 -8.18 45.11 1.69
N LEU A 132 -7.13 44.28 1.93
CA LEU A 132 -6.71 43.22 1.02
C LEU A 132 -6.36 41.96 1.82
N LEU A 133 -6.66 40.81 1.22
CA LEU A 133 -6.33 39.49 1.71
C LEU A 133 -5.17 38.91 0.89
N GLY A 134 -4.45 37.90 1.44
CA GLY A 134 -3.39 37.18 0.74
C GLY A 134 -3.85 36.60 -0.61
N THR A 135 -5.14 36.28 -0.76
CA THR A 135 -5.74 35.80 -2.02
C THR A 135 -5.81 36.88 -3.12
N ASP A 136 -5.74 38.16 -2.77
CA ASP A 136 -5.71 39.28 -3.71
C ASP A 136 -4.34 39.44 -4.40
N PHE A 137 -3.28 38.79 -3.89
CA PHE A 137 -1.94 38.86 -4.44
C PHE A 137 -1.70 37.78 -5.49
N LYS A 138 -0.81 38.07 -6.45
CA LYS A 138 -0.37 37.11 -7.45
C LYS A 138 0.52 36.04 -6.75
N GLU A 139 0.21 34.83 -6.99
CA GLU A 139 0.96 33.69 -6.47
C GLU A 139 2.38 33.65 -7.06
N GLY A 140 3.39 33.43 -6.21
CA GLY A 140 4.79 33.37 -6.64
C GLY A 140 5.40 34.70 -7.07
N ALA A 141 4.71 35.83 -6.87
CA ALA A 141 5.19 37.16 -7.28
C ALA A 141 5.98 37.87 -6.19
N ALA A 142 5.98 37.39 -4.96
CA ALA A 142 6.81 37.97 -3.90
C ALA A 142 8.29 37.63 -4.16
N LYS A 143 9.14 38.66 -4.23
CA LYS A 143 10.57 38.52 -4.48
C LYS A 143 11.38 39.56 -3.69
N VAL A 144 12.61 39.20 -3.34
CA VAL A 144 13.53 40.14 -2.72
C VAL A 144 14.08 41.07 -3.80
N VAL A 145 13.95 42.37 -3.60
CA VAL A 145 14.54 43.41 -4.43
C VAL A 145 15.34 44.37 -3.50
N TYR A 146 16.21 45.19 -4.05
CA TYR A 146 16.93 46.19 -3.29
C TYR A 146 16.35 47.57 -3.52
N ASP A 147 16.12 48.31 -2.46
CA ASP A 147 15.68 49.68 -2.52
C ASP A 147 16.78 50.64 -3.00
N GLN A 148 16.50 51.94 -3.11
CA GLN A 148 17.47 52.95 -3.53
C GLN A 148 18.66 53.09 -2.57
N LEU A 149 18.55 52.60 -1.34
CA LEU A 149 19.60 52.59 -0.30
C LEU A 149 20.32 51.24 -0.21
N ASN A 150 20.12 50.38 -1.21
CA ASN A 150 20.69 49.01 -1.28
C ASN A 150 20.28 48.11 -0.09
N ARG A 151 19.08 48.30 0.47
CA ARG A 151 18.53 47.47 1.53
C ARG A 151 17.56 46.43 0.92
N PRO A 152 17.57 45.17 1.40
CA PRO A 152 16.66 44.17 0.90
C PRO A 152 15.23 44.47 1.35
N VAL A 153 14.29 44.46 0.40
CA VAL A 153 12.85 44.64 0.61
C VAL A 153 12.08 43.57 -0.16
N VAL A 154 10.86 43.27 0.24
CA VAL A 154 10.03 42.28 -0.44
C VAL A 154 9.03 42.99 -1.36
N GLU A 155 9.18 42.81 -2.66
CA GLU A 155 8.20 43.28 -3.67
C GLU A 155 7.08 42.26 -3.82
N ILE A 156 5.83 42.72 -3.84
CA ILE A 156 4.61 41.95 -4.04
C ILE A 156 3.79 42.53 -5.16
N GLU A 157 2.96 41.68 -5.84
CA GLU A 157 2.07 42.15 -6.93
C GLU A 157 0.63 41.70 -6.66
N VAL A 158 -0.32 42.61 -6.80
CA VAL A 158 -1.76 42.40 -6.60
C VAL A 158 -2.41 41.94 -7.90
N LYS A 159 -3.39 41.01 -7.81
CA LYS A 159 -4.16 40.51 -8.99
C LYS A 159 -5.05 41.60 -9.59
N ASP A 160 -5.84 42.26 -8.74
CA ASP A 160 -6.76 43.33 -9.12
C ASP A 160 -6.10 44.70 -8.89
N LYS A 161 -5.51 45.23 -9.95
CA LYS A 161 -4.86 46.55 -9.95
C LYS A 161 -5.84 47.70 -9.68
N ALA A 162 -7.10 47.59 -10.13
CA ALA A 162 -8.10 48.61 -9.93
C ALA A 162 -8.52 48.71 -8.45
N LYS A 163 -8.76 47.54 -7.80
CA LYS A 163 -9.01 47.46 -6.35
C LYS A 163 -7.86 48.05 -5.56
N PHE A 164 -6.62 47.73 -5.93
CA PHE A 164 -5.43 48.23 -5.24
C PHE A 164 -5.23 49.72 -5.42
N ALA A 165 -5.44 50.25 -6.61
CA ALA A 165 -5.41 51.68 -6.90
C ALA A 165 -6.46 52.43 -6.08
N ASP A 166 -7.69 51.90 -5.96
CA ASP A 166 -8.74 52.53 -5.14
C ASP A 166 -8.37 52.55 -3.65
N VAL A 167 -7.87 51.42 -3.11
CA VAL A 167 -7.40 51.33 -1.72
C VAL A 167 -6.28 52.35 -1.46
N THR A 168 -5.25 52.37 -2.31
CA THR A 168 -4.10 53.28 -2.14
C THR A 168 -4.48 54.72 -2.33
N ARG A 169 -5.39 55.09 -3.26
CA ARG A 169 -5.91 56.43 -3.44
C ARG A 169 -6.64 56.94 -2.18
N ARG A 170 -7.50 56.11 -1.56
CA ARG A 170 -8.25 56.48 -0.33
C ARG A 170 -7.32 56.66 0.88
N LEU A 171 -6.20 55.94 0.88
CA LEU A 171 -5.28 55.91 2.01
C LEU A 171 -4.02 56.78 1.79
N VAL A 172 -3.97 57.65 0.78
CA VAL A 172 -2.85 58.60 0.62
C VAL A 172 -2.66 59.41 1.90
N GLY A 173 -1.40 59.42 2.42
CA GLY A 173 -1.02 60.07 3.68
C GLY A 173 -1.36 59.27 4.94
N LYS A 174 -2.00 58.08 4.82
CA LYS A 174 -2.35 57.20 5.95
C LYS A 174 -1.53 55.92 5.88
N PRO A 175 -1.28 55.24 7.03
CA PRO A 175 -0.60 53.96 7.04
C PRO A 175 -1.52 52.83 6.53
N LEU A 176 -0.95 51.94 5.73
CA LEU A 176 -1.55 50.65 5.35
C LEU A 176 -0.75 49.55 5.98
N ALA A 177 -1.23 49.02 7.09
CA ALA A 177 -0.54 48.05 7.89
C ALA A 177 -0.56 46.66 7.24
N ILE A 178 0.56 45.98 7.23
CA ILE A 178 0.78 44.65 6.67
C ILE A 178 0.91 43.68 7.82
N TYR A 179 0.00 42.72 7.90
CA TYR A 179 -0.03 41.68 8.92
C TYR A 179 0.23 40.31 8.29
N LEU A 180 1.03 39.51 8.98
CA LEU A 180 1.22 38.10 8.70
C LEU A 180 0.75 37.32 9.93
N ASN A 181 -0.31 36.52 9.80
CA ASN A 181 -0.89 35.74 10.90
C ASN A 181 -1.23 36.61 12.15
N ASP A 182 -1.81 37.77 11.93
CA ASP A 182 -2.13 38.77 12.95
C ASP A 182 -0.94 39.45 13.63
N GLU A 183 0.31 39.15 13.22
CA GLU A 183 1.50 39.87 13.63
C GLU A 183 1.77 41.05 12.68
N LEU A 184 1.97 42.25 13.22
CA LEU A 184 2.27 43.45 12.43
C LEU A 184 3.70 43.37 11.90
N LEU A 185 3.84 43.22 10.57
CA LEU A 185 5.15 43.25 9.91
C LEU A 185 5.67 44.66 9.66
N SER A 186 4.78 45.50 9.14
CA SER A 186 5.11 46.89 8.75
C SER A 186 3.85 47.67 8.57
N ALA A 187 3.91 48.99 8.77
CA ALA A 187 2.82 49.90 8.53
C ALA A 187 3.29 51.11 7.69
N PRO A 188 3.66 50.91 6.41
CA PRO A 188 4.11 52.00 5.54
C PRO A 188 2.98 53.01 5.28
N VAL A 189 3.37 54.26 5.22
CA VAL A 189 2.44 55.34 4.80
C VAL A 189 2.31 55.32 3.28
N VAL A 190 1.07 55.29 2.77
CA VAL A 190 0.82 55.34 1.33
C VAL A 190 1.17 56.74 0.82
N GLN A 191 2.18 56.84 -0.04
CA GLN A 191 2.69 58.14 -0.55
C GLN A 191 1.87 58.66 -1.74
N GLN A 192 1.39 57.76 -2.59
CA GLN A 192 0.63 58.06 -3.80
C GLN A 192 -0.25 56.89 -4.19
N GLU A 193 -1.17 57.10 -5.10
CA GLU A 193 -1.96 56.06 -5.73
C GLU A 193 -1.06 55.10 -6.53
N LEU A 194 -1.17 53.79 -6.28
CA LEU A 194 -0.38 52.74 -6.93
C LEU A 194 -1.24 52.05 -8.00
N THR A 195 -1.11 52.46 -9.25
CA THR A 195 -1.88 51.93 -10.37
C THR A 195 -1.25 50.71 -11.04
N ASP A 196 0.02 50.42 -10.77
CA ASP A 196 0.75 49.32 -11.36
C ASP A 196 0.49 47.97 -10.64
N GLY A 197 -0.15 48.02 -9.46
CA GLY A 197 -0.47 46.86 -8.66
C GLY A 197 0.72 46.29 -7.91
N ARG A 198 1.83 47.01 -7.76
CA ARG A 198 3.02 46.59 -7.03
C ARG A 198 3.17 47.37 -5.74
N ALA A 199 3.64 46.66 -4.70
CA ALA A 199 3.98 47.26 -3.42
C ALA A 199 5.28 46.65 -2.88
N GLN A 200 6.00 47.42 -2.05
CA GLN A 200 7.22 46.99 -1.38
C GLN A 200 6.98 46.94 0.12
N ILE A 201 7.27 45.79 0.72
CA ILE A 201 7.28 45.62 2.18
C ILE A 201 8.69 46.01 2.66
N THR A 202 8.78 47.12 3.36
CA THR A 202 10.02 47.68 3.84
C THR A 202 10.12 47.52 5.37
N ALA A 203 11.22 46.94 5.83
CA ALA A 203 11.66 46.92 7.22
C ALA A 203 13.17 46.77 7.26
N SER A 204 13.77 46.76 8.46
CA SER A 204 15.21 46.51 8.60
C SER A 204 15.53 45.02 8.46
N TYR A 205 15.26 44.45 7.28
CA TYR A 205 15.51 43.05 6.99
C TYR A 205 16.97 42.78 6.61
N THR A 206 17.52 41.66 7.05
CA THR A 206 18.64 41.02 6.38
C THR A 206 18.13 40.34 5.08
N TYR A 207 19.04 40.01 4.16
CA TYR A 207 18.64 39.28 2.92
C TYR A 207 17.91 37.97 3.23
N GLU A 208 18.39 37.24 4.22
CA GLU A 208 17.77 35.95 4.61
C GLU A 208 16.36 36.14 5.18
N GLU A 209 16.13 37.16 6.00
CA GLU A 209 14.79 37.46 6.54
C GLU A 209 13.82 37.93 5.43
N ALA A 210 14.30 38.80 4.52
CA ALA A 210 13.49 39.21 3.36
C ALA A 210 13.16 38.03 2.46
N LYS A 211 14.09 37.12 2.24
CA LYS A 211 13.87 35.91 1.46
C LYS A 211 12.87 34.98 2.14
N GLN A 212 13.01 34.73 3.43
CA GLN A 212 12.10 33.92 4.21
C GLN A 212 10.68 34.50 4.21
N LEU A 213 10.53 35.83 4.29
CA LEU A 213 9.25 36.51 4.18
C LEU A 213 8.66 36.36 2.77
N ALA A 214 9.46 36.56 1.73
CA ALA A 214 8.99 36.37 0.34
C ALA A 214 8.54 34.93 0.08
N ASP A 215 9.30 33.95 0.55
CA ASP A 215 8.95 32.54 0.45
C ASP A 215 7.64 32.24 1.21
N THR A 216 7.47 32.80 2.41
CA THR A 216 6.26 32.65 3.23
C THR A 216 5.02 33.27 2.54
N ILE A 217 5.17 34.45 1.93
CA ILE A 217 4.08 35.09 1.16
C ILE A 217 3.75 34.27 -0.08
N ASN A 218 4.75 33.71 -0.77
CA ASN A 218 4.55 32.87 -1.96
C ASN A 218 3.87 31.53 -1.64
N LEU A 219 3.99 31.03 -0.40
CA LEU A 219 3.21 29.86 0.06
C LEU A 219 1.71 30.10 0.03
N GLY A 220 1.28 31.35 0.16
CA GLY A 220 -0.11 31.77 0.09
C GLY A 220 -0.97 31.28 1.25
N ALA A 221 -2.13 31.90 1.40
CA ALA A 221 -3.18 31.42 2.30
C ALA A 221 -3.79 30.14 1.74
N LEU A 222 -4.07 29.18 2.62
CA LEU A 222 -4.87 28.01 2.24
C LEU A 222 -6.31 28.48 1.98
N PRO A 223 -6.90 28.15 0.82
CA PRO A 223 -8.28 28.53 0.49
C PRO A 223 -9.33 27.90 1.42
N LEU A 224 -8.97 26.83 2.12
CA LEU A 224 -9.84 26.05 3.00
C LEU A 224 -9.13 25.80 4.34
N LYS A 225 -9.93 25.68 5.40
CA LYS A 225 -9.47 25.21 6.71
C LYS A 225 -9.29 23.70 6.66
N LEU A 226 -8.12 23.20 7.08
CA LEU A 226 -7.76 21.78 7.07
C LEU A 226 -7.73 21.22 8.49
N THR A 227 -8.45 20.11 8.69
CA THR A 227 -8.47 19.35 9.94
C THR A 227 -7.92 17.95 9.70
N GLU A 228 -6.91 17.55 10.46
CA GLU A 228 -6.37 16.17 10.39
C GLU A 228 -7.37 15.18 10.94
N LYS A 229 -7.70 14.15 10.16
CA LYS A 229 -8.65 13.10 10.52
C LYS A 229 -8.05 11.71 10.52
N TYR A 230 -6.94 11.54 9.84
CA TYR A 230 -6.15 10.33 9.82
C TYR A 230 -4.68 10.71 9.67
N THR A 231 -3.82 10.06 10.43
CA THR A 231 -2.36 10.23 10.32
C THR A 231 -1.69 8.89 10.50
N GLN A 232 -0.80 8.56 9.58
CA GLN A 232 0.13 7.45 9.68
C GLN A 232 1.55 7.99 9.48
N SER A 233 2.45 7.69 10.40
CA SER A 233 3.84 8.10 10.33
C SER A 233 4.74 6.91 10.61
N VAL A 234 5.81 6.79 9.85
CA VAL A 234 6.82 5.74 9.99
C VAL A 234 8.19 6.37 10.00
N GLY A 235 8.93 6.16 11.08
CA GLY A 235 10.31 6.64 11.18
C GLY A 235 11.21 6.05 10.08
N ALA A 236 12.12 6.84 9.50
CA ALA A 236 12.98 6.42 8.38
C ALA A 236 13.80 5.16 8.69
N THR A 237 14.33 5.04 9.92
CA THR A 237 15.08 3.85 10.37
C THR A 237 14.21 2.59 10.45
N LEU A 238 12.93 2.74 10.81
CA LEU A 238 11.96 1.63 10.82
C LEU A 238 11.61 1.19 9.41
N GLY A 239 11.35 2.12 8.52
CA GLY A 239 11.06 1.83 7.12
C GLY A 239 12.22 1.07 6.45
N GLN A 240 13.46 1.52 6.63
CA GLN A 240 14.64 0.84 6.09
C GLN A 240 14.80 -0.57 6.65
N ARG A 241 14.65 -0.76 7.98
CA ARG A 241 14.72 -2.08 8.63
C ARG A 241 13.62 -3.02 8.11
N SER A 242 12.40 -2.51 7.93
CA SER A 242 11.28 -3.26 7.36
C SER A 242 11.57 -3.70 5.92
N LEU A 243 12.18 -2.83 5.12
CA LEU A 243 12.61 -3.13 3.75
C LEU A 243 13.65 -4.26 3.74
N GLU A 244 14.71 -4.16 4.55
CA GLU A 244 15.78 -5.17 4.63
C GLU A 244 15.24 -6.54 5.06
N GLN A 245 14.40 -6.58 6.10
CA GLN A 245 13.79 -7.82 6.58
C GLN A 245 12.87 -8.45 5.52
N THR A 246 12.06 -7.63 4.87
CA THR A 246 11.12 -8.11 3.86
C THR A 246 11.82 -8.58 2.58
N LEU A 247 12.88 -7.90 2.15
CA LEU A 247 13.73 -8.35 1.04
C LEU A 247 14.40 -9.69 1.38
N THR A 248 14.96 -9.82 2.58
CA THR A 248 15.57 -11.07 3.05
C THR A 248 14.55 -12.21 3.05
N ALA A 249 13.35 -11.98 3.60
CA ALA A 249 12.27 -12.97 3.59
C ALA A 249 11.85 -13.34 2.15
N GLY A 250 11.75 -12.36 1.26
CA GLY A 250 11.43 -12.57 -0.16
C GLY A 250 12.49 -13.43 -0.88
N VAL A 251 13.77 -13.16 -0.65
CA VAL A 251 14.89 -13.95 -1.22
C VAL A 251 14.87 -15.37 -0.69
N VAL A 252 14.75 -15.56 0.64
CA VAL A 252 14.67 -16.90 1.25
C VAL A 252 13.46 -17.67 0.71
N GLY A 253 12.28 -17.05 0.66
CA GLY A 253 11.08 -17.65 0.09
C GLY A 253 11.26 -18.05 -1.38
N SER A 254 11.88 -17.20 -2.19
CA SER A 254 12.17 -17.47 -3.60
C SER A 254 13.11 -18.68 -3.75
N ILE A 255 14.17 -18.75 -2.95
CA ILE A 255 15.11 -19.87 -2.97
C ILE A 255 14.40 -21.17 -2.60
N LEU A 256 13.57 -21.18 -1.54
CA LEU A 256 12.79 -22.35 -1.14
C LEU A 256 11.85 -22.83 -2.25
N ILE A 257 11.16 -21.91 -2.94
CA ILE A 257 10.30 -22.22 -4.08
C ILE A 257 11.13 -22.84 -5.22
N LEU A 258 12.27 -22.26 -5.56
CA LEU A 258 13.14 -22.75 -6.62
C LEU A 258 13.67 -24.17 -6.31
N VAL A 259 14.13 -24.38 -5.08
CA VAL A 259 14.61 -25.71 -4.60
C VAL A 259 13.48 -26.73 -4.69
N PHE A 260 12.27 -26.38 -4.22
CA PHE A 260 11.10 -27.25 -4.31
C PHE A 260 10.78 -27.63 -5.76
N MET A 261 10.74 -26.65 -6.66
CA MET A 261 10.44 -26.88 -8.08
C MET A 261 11.48 -27.79 -8.75
N LEU A 262 12.76 -27.58 -8.47
CA LEU A 262 13.84 -28.40 -9.01
C LEU A 262 13.79 -29.83 -8.47
N ALA A 263 13.56 -30.00 -7.16
CA ALA A 263 13.51 -31.31 -6.52
C ALA A 263 12.31 -32.15 -6.98
N VAL A 264 11.13 -31.56 -7.07
CA VAL A 264 9.88 -32.27 -7.39
C VAL A 264 9.66 -32.42 -8.89
N TYR A 265 9.89 -31.35 -9.66
CA TYR A 265 9.56 -31.33 -11.10
C TYR A 265 10.76 -31.54 -12.01
N ARG A 266 11.97 -31.57 -11.48
CA ARG A 266 13.21 -31.83 -12.23
C ARG A 266 13.36 -30.91 -13.45
N LEU A 267 13.29 -31.45 -14.67
CA LEU A 267 13.48 -30.69 -15.91
C LEU A 267 12.43 -29.59 -16.14
N PRO A 268 11.10 -29.82 -16.00
CA PRO A 268 10.11 -28.76 -15.95
C PRO A 268 10.38 -27.73 -14.83
N GLY A 269 10.98 -28.16 -13.70
CA GLY A 269 11.38 -27.27 -12.60
C GLY A 269 12.44 -26.25 -13.01
N ILE A 270 13.39 -26.61 -13.87
CA ILE A 270 14.37 -25.66 -14.43
C ILE A 270 13.66 -24.59 -15.27
N VAL A 271 12.69 -25.00 -16.08
CA VAL A 271 11.91 -24.07 -16.91
C VAL A 271 11.07 -23.15 -16.01
N ALA A 272 10.48 -23.67 -14.94
CA ALA A 272 9.74 -22.86 -13.96
C ALA A 272 10.67 -21.86 -13.25
N ALA A 273 11.90 -22.26 -12.91
CA ALA A 273 12.88 -21.37 -12.29
C ALA A 273 13.22 -20.17 -13.20
N VAL A 274 13.51 -20.43 -14.48
CA VAL A 274 13.76 -19.35 -15.46
C VAL A 274 12.52 -18.48 -15.62
N SER A 275 11.34 -19.08 -15.68
CA SER A 275 10.07 -18.35 -15.81
C SER A 275 9.78 -17.47 -14.60
N LEU A 276 10.11 -17.91 -13.38
CA LEU A 276 9.95 -17.14 -12.15
C LEU A 276 10.91 -15.93 -12.10
N ILE A 277 12.14 -16.09 -12.58
CA ILE A 277 13.09 -14.97 -12.69
C ILE A 277 12.55 -13.92 -13.68
N VAL A 278 12.07 -14.36 -14.84
CA VAL A 278 11.45 -13.47 -15.84
C VAL A 278 10.17 -12.82 -15.29
N TYR A 279 9.37 -13.55 -14.52
CA TYR A 279 8.19 -13.01 -13.84
C TYR A 279 8.58 -11.88 -12.87
N THR A 280 9.56 -12.11 -12.00
CA THR A 280 10.05 -11.10 -11.05
C THR A 280 10.52 -9.84 -11.78
N TRP A 281 11.32 -10.00 -12.81
CA TRP A 281 11.80 -8.90 -13.65
C TRP A 281 10.66 -8.14 -14.34
N ALA A 282 9.73 -8.85 -14.96
CA ALA A 282 8.61 -8.24 -15.67
C ALA A 282 7.66 -7.49 -14.74
N LEU A 283 7.42 -8.02 -13.53
CA LEU A 283 6.58 -7.35 -12.53
C LEU A 283 7.24 -6.07 -12.02
N LEU A 284 8.55 -6.09 -11.71
CA LEU A 284 9.29 -4.88 -11.33
C LEU A 284 9.32 -3.87 -12.48
N GLY A 285 9.52 -4.33 -13.73
CA GLY A 285 9.45 -3.47 -14.90
C GLY A 285 8.09 -2.81 -15.09
N LEU A 286 7.00 -3.53 -14.82
CA LEU A 286 5.65 -3.00 -14.90
C LEU A 286 5.39 -1.94 -13.80
N PHE A 287 5.93 -2.15 -12.58
CA PHE A 287 5.89 -1.14 -11.52
C PHE A 287 6.57 0.16 -11.94
N VAL A 288 7.77 0.08 -12.51
CA VAL A 288 8.50 1.26 -13.00
C VAL A 288 7.74 1.94 -14.14
N LEU A 289 7.22 1.16 -15.11
CA LEU A 289 6.46 1.69 -16.24
C LEU A 289 5.19 2.44 -15.82
N MET A 290 4.50 1.94 -14.80
CA MET A 290 3.26 2.54 -14.29
C MET A 290 3.53 3.64 -13.24
N ASN A 291 4.78 3.92 -12.89
CA ASN A 291 5.14 4.77 -11.76
C ASN A 291 4.43 4.38 -10.45
N ALA A 292 4.20 3.08 -10.25
CA ALA A 292 3.50 2.57 -9.09
C ALA A 292 4.41 2.58 -7.85
N THR A 293 3.84 2.95 -6.70
CA THR A 293 4.57 2.98 -5.42
C THR A 293 4.52 1.60 -4.77
N MET A 294 5.68 1.06 -4.43
CA MET A 294 5.81 -0.20 -3.70
C MET A 294 5.71 0.04 -2.21
N THR A 295 4.71 -0.57 -1.58
CA THR A 295 4.44 -0.49 -0.14
C THR A 295 4.83 -1.80 0.55
N LEU A 296 4.94 -1.81 1.89
CA LEU A 296 5.21 -3.03 2.66
C LEU A 296 4.17 -4.13 2.39
N PRO A 297 2.84 -3.87 2.44
CA PRO A 297 1.84 -4.84 1.97
C PRO A 297 1.98 -5.19 0.48
N GLY A 298 2.43 -4.25 -0.35
CA GLY A 298 2.72 -4.51 -1.77
C GLY A 298 3.82 -5.53 -1.97
N ILE A 299 4.91 -5.49 -1.17
CA ILE A 299 5.95 -6.53 -1.21
C ILE A 299 5.40 -7.88 -0.73
N ALA A 300 4.55 -7.89 0.30
CA ALA A 300 3.89 -9.12 0.73
C ALA A 300 3.03 -9.72 -0.40
N ALA A 301 2.26 -8.89 -1.12
CA ALA A 301 1.51 -9.32 -2.31
C ALA A 301 2.41 -9.78 -3.46
N PHE A 302 3.59 -9.19 -3.62
CA PHE A 302 4.60 -9.62 -4.59
C PHE A 302 5.11 -11.05 -4.28
N VAL A 303 5.48 -11.30 -3.02
CA VAL A 303 5.94 -12.65 -2.58
C VAL A 303 4.81 -13.67 -2.70
N LEU A 304 3.59 -13.31 -2.31
CA LEU A 304 2.40 -14.15 -2.52
C LEU A 304 2.19 -14.42 -4.01
N GLY A 305 2.33 -13.41 -4.86
CA GLY A 305 2.22 -13.50 -6.31
C GLY A 305 3.24 -14.47 -6.93
N MET A 306 4.47 -14.54 -6.38
CA MET A 306 5.46 -15.56 -6.78
C MET A 306 4.96 -16.98 -6.49
N GLY A 307 4.34 -17.21 -5.34
CA GLY A 307 3.71 -18.48 -5.00
C GLY A 307 2.61 -18.87 -5.99
N MET A 308 1.69 -17.95 -6.26
CA MET A 308 0.59 -18.15 -7.23
C MET A 308 1.12 -18.34 -8.67
N ALA A 309 2.20 -17.66 -9.02
CA ALA A 309 2.83 -17.82 -10.32
C ALA A 309 3.37 -19.24 -10.53
N VAL A 310 3.98 -19.80 -9.49
CA VAL A 310 4.47 -21.19 -9.51
C VAL A 310 3.32 -22.19 -9.53
N ASP A 311 2.21 -21.91 -8.86
CA ASP A 311 1.01 -22.78 -8.84
C ASP A 311 0.46 -23.03 -10.25
N ALA A 312 0.42 -22.01 -11.11
CA ALA A 312 0.05 -22.17 -12.52
C ALA A 312 0.96 -23.16 -13.28
N ASN A 313 2.27 -23.16 -12.97
CA ASN A 313 3.22 -24.15 -13.51
C ASN A 313 2.95 -25.54 -12.92
N ILE A 314 2.69 -25.65 -11.62
CA ILE A 314 2.38 -26.90 -10.93
C ILE A 314 1.17 -27.58 -11.56
N ILE A 315 0.06 -26.86 -11.70
CA ILE A 315 -1.17 -27.37 -12.34
C ILE A 315 -0.87 -27.89 -13.75
N THR A 316 -0.11 -27.12 -14.54
CA THR A 316 0.27 -27.52 -15.90
C THR A 316 1.17 -28.76 -15.90
N TYR A 317 2.16 -28.83 -15.00
CA TYR A 317 3.12 -29.95 -14.95
C TYR A 317 2.48 -31.23 -14.44
N GLU A 318 1.58 -31.15 -13.46
CA GLU A 318 0.83 -32.32 -12.99
C GLU A 318 -0.07 -32.88 -14.10
N ARG A 319 -0.76 -32.01 -14.86
CA ARG A 319 -1.54 -32.47 -16.03
C ARG A 319 -0.64 -33.13 -17.09
N ILE A 320 0.54 -32.58 -17.36
CA ILE A 320 1.49 -33.22 -18.28
C ILE A 320 1.94 -34.58 -17.75
N ARG A 321 2.21 -34.73 -16.45
CA ARG A 321 2.58 -36.01 -15.80
C ARG A 321 1.44 -37.03 -15.90
N GLU A 322 0.21 -36.63 -15.68
CA GLU A 322 -0.97 -37.49 -15.85
C GLU A 322 -1.06 -38.03 -17.28
N GLU A 323 -0.90 -37.15 -18.25
CA GLU A 323 -0.92 -37.54 -19.66
C GLU A 323 0.25 -38.44 -20.05
N ILE A 324 1.46 -38.28 -19.44
CA ILE A 324 2.58 -39.21 -19.60
C ILE A 324 2.26 -40.56 -18.98
N ARG A 325 1.68 -40.59 -17.76
CA ARG A 325 1.27 -41.83 -17.09
C ARG A 325 0.23 -42.60 -17.89
N SER A 326 -0.64 -41.90 -18.64
CA SER A 326 -1.59 -42.53 -19.55
C SER A 326 -0.96 -43.12 -20.83
N GLY A 327 0.37 -43.09 -20.97
CA GLY A 327 1.10 -43.68 -22.09
C GLY A 327 1.23 -42.80 -23.32
N LYS A 328 0.86 -41.52 -23.27
CA LYS A 328 1.02 -40.59 -24.39
C LYS A 328 2.48 -40.16 -24.57
N SER A 329 2.85 -39.81 -25.80
CA SER A 329 4.18 -39.23 -26.06
C SER A 329 4.35 -37.88 -25.36
N LEU A 330 5.60 -37.50 -25.00
CA LEU A 330 5.91 -36.26 -24.30
C LEU A 330 5.33 -35.02 -24.98
N LEU A 331 5.39 -34.94 -26.33
CA LEU A 331 4.84 -33.83 -27.08
C LEU A 331 3.31 -33.78 -27.04
N SER A 332 2.65 -34.95 -27.11
CA SER A 332 1.20 -35.07 -27.00
C SER A 332 0.74 -34.72 -25.58
N SER A 333 1.48 -35.20 -24.56
CA SER A 333 1.22 -34.88 -23.15
C SER A 333 1.36 -33.39 -22.84
N LEU A 334 2.38 -32.72 -23.40
CA LEU A 334 2.54 -31.27 -23.28
C LEU A 334 1.33 -30.53 -23.87
N LYS A 335 0.91 -30.89 -25.09
CA LYS A 335 -0.22 -30.23 -25.76
C LYS A 335 -1.54 -30.44 -25.00
N ALA A 336 -1.82 -31.68 -24.61
CA ALA A 336 -3.04 -32.03 -23.88
C ALA A 336 -3.06 -31.37 -22.50
N GLY A 337 -2.01 -31.57 -21.70
CA GLY A 337 -1.90 -31.00 -20.35
C GLY A 337 -1.94 -29.47 -20.35
N SER A 338 -1.27 -28.81 -21.28
CA SER A 338 -1.32 -27.35 -21.41
C SER A 338 -2.68 -26.82 -21.81
N ARG A 339 -3.44 -27.54 -22.63
CA ARG A 339 -4.79 -27.12 -23.03
C ARG A 339 -5.80 -27.31 -21.90
N GLN A 340 -5.72 -28.40 -21.18
CA GLN A 340 -6.62 -28.70 -20.06
C GLN A 340 -6.37 -27.75 -18.88
N SER A 341 -5.10 -27.55 -18.50
CA SER A 341 -4.74 -26.69 -17.38
C SER A 341 -5.06 -25.21 -17.60
N LEU A 342 -5.08 -24.74 -18.86
CA LEU A 342 -5.31 -23.32 -19.16
C LEU A 342 -6.65 -22.80 -18.63
N ARG A 343 -7.71 -23.59 -18.80
CA ARG A 343 -9.05 -23.21 -18.35
C ARG A 343 -9.10 -23.06 -16.83
N THR A 344 -8.61 -24.07 -16.12
CA THR A 344 -8.55 -24.07 -14.66
C THR A 344 -7.72 -22.92 -14.12
N ILE A 345 -6.55 -22.63 -14.73
CA ILE A 345 -5.68 -21.51 -14.34
C ILE A 345 -6.38 -20.16 -14.58
N LEU A 346 -7.09 -19.99 -15.71
CA LEU A 346 -7.85 -18.77 -15.99
C LEU A 346 -8.97 -18.56 -14.98
N ASP A 347 -9.77 -19.60 -14.71
CA ASP A 347 -10.89 -19.53 -13.78
C ASP A 347 -10.41 -19.17 -12.35
N ALA A 348 -9.33 -19.79 -11.91
CA ALA A 348 -8.72 -19.55 -10.61
C ALA A 348 -8.16 -18.11 -10.46
N ASN A 349 -7.41 -17.66 -11.45
CA ASN A 349 -6.83 -16.32 -11.40
C ASN A 349 -7.90 -15.21 -11.52
N LEU A 350 -8.97 -15.44 -12.28
CA LEU A 350 -10.04 -14.45 -12.44
C LEU A 350 -10.77 -14.18 -11.13
N THR A 351 -11.01 -15.21 -10.31
CA THR A 351 -11.64 -15.03 -8.98
C THR A 351 -10.77 -14.20 -8.04
N THR A 352 -9.45 -14.42 -8.05
CA THR A 352 -8.51 -13.64 -7.25
C THR A 352 -8.39 -12.19 -7.75
N VAL A 353 -8.37 -11.97 -9.07
CA VAL A 353 -8.40 -10.62 -9.66
C VAL A 353 -9.68 -9.89 -9.26
N LEU A 354 -10.82 -10.57 -9.23
CA LEU A 354 -12.10 -9.98 -8.83
C LEU A 354 -12.06 -9.51 -7.38
N ALA A 355 -11.57 -10.34 -6.46
CA ALA A 355 -11.37 -9.97 -5.06
C ALA A 355 -10.41 -8.77 -4.91
N ALA A 356 -9.27 -8.82 -5.61
CA ALA A 356 -8.28 -7.75 -5.58
C ALA A 356 -8.80 -6.44 -6.19
N ALA A 357 -9.60 -6.49 -7.26
CA ALA A 357 -10.22 -5.31 -7.86
C ALA A 357 -11.23 -4.66 -6.91
N VAL A 358 -12.08 -5.44 -6.24
CA VAL A 358 -12.99 -4.91 -5.22
C VAL A 358 -12.20 -4.23 -4.10
N LEU A 359 -11.13 -4.85 -3.64
CA LEU A 359 -10.26 -4.29 -2.60
C LEU A 359 -9.60 -2.98 -3.05
N TYR A 360 -9.18 -2.88 -4.31
CA TYR A 360 -8.59 -1.67 -4.89
C TYR A 360 -9.56 -0.48 -4.90
N TYR A 361 -10.83 -0.73 -5.28
CA TYR A 361 -11.83 0.34 -5.40
C TYR A 361 -12.51 0.70 -4.07
N VAL A 362 -12.74 -0.28 -3.18
CA VAL A 362 -13.52 -0.10 -1.95
C VAL A 362 -12.61 0.03 -0.72
N GLY A 363 -11.41 -0.53 -0.74
CA GLY A 363 -10.51 -0.62 0.42
C GLY A 363 -9.95 0.71 0.95
N GLY A 364 -10.11 1.82 0.24
CA GLY A 364 -9.93 3.20 0.69
C GLY A 364 -8.49 3.66 0.95
N ALA A 365 -7.69 2.98 1.74
CA ALA A 365 -6.38 3.44 2.20
C ALA A 365 -5.21 3.08 1.25
N GLY A 366 -4.17 3.93 1.26
CA GLY A 366 -3.01 3.81 0.37
C GLY A 366 -2.29 2.46 0.40
N ALA A 367 -2.05 1.91 1.59
CA ALA A 367 -1.39 0.61 1.77
C ALA A 367 -2.19 -0.57 1.18
N ILE A 368 -3.53 -0.56 1.32
CA ILE A 368 -4.40 -1.58 0.74
C ILE A 368 -4.45 -1.47 -0.78
N LYS A 369 -4.48 -0.25 -1.33
CA LYS A 369 -4.39 -0.04 -2.78
C LYS A 369 -3.08 -0.57 -3.35
N GLY A 370 -1.96 -0.34 -2.66
CA GLY A 370 -0.66 -0.90 -3.03
C GLY A 370 -0.66 -2.43 -3.07
N PHE A 371 -1.21 -3.07 -2.03
CA PHE A 371 -1.38 -4.52 -1.96
C PHE A 371 -2.22 -5.06 -3.13
N SER A 372 -3.43 -4.53 -3.31
CA SER A 372 -4.37 -5.02 -4.33
C SER A 372 -3.88 -4.76 -5.75
N LEU A 373 -3.26 -3.61 -6.02
CA LEU A 373 -2.63 -3.32 -7.31
C LEU A 373 -1.52 -4.32 -7.60
N THR A 374 -0.61 -4.55 -6.64
CA THR A 374 0.47 -5.53 -6.78
C THR A 374 -0.07 -6.91 -7.09
N LEU A 375 -1.14 -7.33 -6.41
CA LEU A 375 -1.77 -8.63 -6.61
C LEU A 375 -2.35 -8.78 -8.03
N ILE A 376 -3.05 -7.75 -8.54
CA ILE A 376 -3.60 -7.73 -9.90
C ILE A 376 -2.47 -7.80 -10.93
N LEU A 377 -1.42 -6.97 -10.77
CA LEU A 377 -0.28 -6.95 -11.68
C LEU A 377 0.49 -8.28 -11.63
N SER A 378 0.67 -8.86 -10.44
CA SER A 378 1.29 -10.17 -10.24
C SER A 378 0.58 -11.26 -11.02
N ILE A 379 -0.74 -11.30 -10.96
CA ILE A 379 -1.54 -12.28 -11.70
C ILE A 379 -1.43 -12.06 -13.20
N ALA A 380 -1.53 -10.81 -13.68
CA ALA A 380 -1.41 -10.50 -15.09
C ALA A 380 -0.03 -10.92 -15.65
N VAL A 381 1.05 -10.58 -14.94
CA VAL A 381 2.42 -10.97 -15.32
C VAL A 381 2.61 -12.48 -15.23
N SER A 382 2.04 -13.16 -14.23
CA SER A 382 2.13 -14.61 -14.10
C SER A 382 1.48 -15.34 -15.27
N MET A 383 0.37 -14.83 -15.78
CA MET A 383 -0.28 -15.39 -16.97
C MET A 383 0.61 -15.30 -18.21
N LEU A 384 1.35 -14.20 -18.36
CA LEU A 384 2.28 -14.02 -19.47
C LEU A 384 3.54 -14.90 -19.31
N SER A 385 4.17 -14.85 -18.13
CA SER A 385 5.45 -15.53 -17.90
C SER A 385 5.28 -17.04 -17.68
N ASN A 386 4.36 -17.47 -16.82
CA ASN A 386 4.25 -18.88 -16.44
C ASN A 386 3.34 -19.68 -17.36
N VAL A 387 2.30 -19.06 -17.95
CA VAL A 387 1.41 -19.76 -18.87
C VAL A 387 1.95 -19.74 -20.31
N LEU A 388 2.41 -18.59 -20.81
CA LEU A 388 2.88 -18.50 -22.19
C LEU A 388 4.38 -18.82 -22.32
N PHE A 389 5.25 -18.11 -21.58
CA PHE A 389 6.70 -18.25 -21.74
C PHE A 389 7.21 -19.61 -21.24
N SER A 390 6.75 -20.09 -20.08
CA SER A 390 7.10 -21.42 -19.57
C SER A 390 6.70 -22.54 -20.54
N ARG A 391 5.48 -22.48 -21.11
CA ARG A 391 5.02 -23.46 -22.11
C ARG A 391 5.84 -23.41 -23.40
N PHE A 392 6.21 -22.22 -23.83
CA PHE A 392 7.08 -22.04 -25.00
C PHE A 392 8.46 -22.68 -24.75
N LEU A 393 9.07 -22.45 -23.63
CA LEU A 393 10.35 -23.07 -23.25
C LEU A 393 10.25 -24.60 -23.17
N LEU A 394 9.19 -25.13 -22.53
CA LEU A 394 8.94 -26.58 -22.49
C LEU A 394 8.73 -27.17 -23.88
N TYR A 395 8.02 -26.48 -24.76
CA TYR A 395 7.83 -26.92 -26.13
C TYR A 395 9.17 -27.01 -26.90
N LEU A 396 10.04 -26.00 -26.77
CA LEU A 396 11.38 -26.03 -27.37
C LEU A 396 12.21 -27.19 -26.82
N LEU A 397 12.16 -27.37 -25.50
CA LEU A 397 12.91 -28.38 -24.78
C LEU A 397 12.48 -29.81 -25.19
N ILE A 398 11.19 -30.13 -25.17
CA ILE A 398 10.68 -31.45 -25.56
C ILE A 398 10.95 -31.72 -27.04
N ARG A 399 10.78 -30.72 -27.90
CA ARG A 399 11.00 -30.87 -29.33
C ARG A 399 12.47 -30.93 -29.74
N SER A 400 13.40 -30.57 -28.85
CA SER A 400 14.83 -30.76 -29.02
C SER A 400 15.23 -32.24 -29.08
N ASN A 401 14.38 -33.09 -28.52
CA ASN A 401 14.56 -34.54 -28.49
C ASN A 401 15.81 -35.01 -27.71
N LEU A 402 16.34 -34.14 -26.81
CA LEU A 402 17.49 -34.41 -25.96
C LEU A 402 17.13 -35.27 -24.76
N TRP A 403 16.01 -34.93 -24.12
CA TRP A 403 15.48 -35.60 -22.91
C TRP A 403 14.17 -36.34 -23.25
N LYS A 404 14.29 -37.63 -23.61
CA LYS A 404 13.15 -38.44 -24.03
C LYS A 404 12.54 -39.28 -22.91
N LYS A 405 13.28 -39.43 -21.81
CA LYS A 405 12.85 -40.32 -20.74
C LYS A 405 11.78 -39.66 -19.86
N PRO A 406 10.68 -40.34 -19.55
CA PRO A 406 9.64 -39.86 -18.64
C PRO A 406 10.17 -39.46 -17.25
N GLU A 407 11.25 -40.10 -16.82
CA GLU A 407 11.89 -39.83 -15.53
C GLU A 407 12.41 -38.39 -15.40
N HIS A 408 12.79 -37.75 -16.51
CA HIS A 408 13.19 -36.34 -16.51
C HIS A 408 12.03 -35.39 -16.20
N PHE A 409 10.79 -35.88 -16.39
CA PHE A 409 9.56 -35.17 -16.06
C PHE A 409 8.96 -35.62 -14.71
N GLY A 410 9.72 -36.44 -13.94
CA GLY A 410 9.31 -36.94 -12.63
C GLY A 410 8.30 -38.08 -12.69
N VAL A 411 8.16 -38.77 -13.81
CA VAL A 411 7.30 -39.98 -13.98
C VAL A 411 8.20 -41.20 -14.10
N ARG A 412 8.02 -42.19 -13.25
CA ARG A 412 8.77 -43.46 -13.33
C ARG A 412 8.22 -44.32 -14.46
N ALA A 413 9.09 -45.09 -15.13
CA ALA A 413 8.66 -46.01 -16.18
C ALA A 413 7.61 -47.02 -15.72
N SER A 414 7.68 -47.44 -14.43
CA SER A 414 6.72 -48.35 -13.79
C SER A 414 5.31 -47.71 -13.56
N GLU A 415 5.19 -46.38 -13.66
CA GLU A 415 3.91 -45.67 -13.49
C GLU A 415 3.15 -45.52 -14.82
N ILE A 416 3.79 -45.85 -15.96
CA ILE A 416 3.19 -45.65 -17.27
C ILE A 416 2.31 -46.84 -17.59
N THR A 417 1.05 -46.57 -17.86
CA THR A 417 0.05 -47.60 -18.25
C THR A 417 0.35 -48.07 -19.67
N ASP A 418 0.60 -49.36 -19.85
CA ASP A 418 0.78 -49.92 -21.18
C ASP A 418 -0.53 -49.89 -21.95
N LEU A 419 -0.62 -49.05 -23.00
CA LEU A 419 -1.81 -48.89 -23.83
C LEU A 419 -2.18 -50.15 -24.58
N LYS A 420 -1.28 -51.14 -24.64
CA LYS A 420 -1.49 -52.45 -25.28
C LYS A 420 -2.06 -53.50 -24.33
N ALA A 421 -2.05 -53.23 -23.00
CA ALA A 421 -2.62 -54.16 -22.04
C ALA A 421 -4.14 -54.06 -22.02
N ALA A 422 -4.82 -55.08 -22.52
CA ALA A 422 -6.28 -55.18 -22.63
C ALA A 422 -7.04 -55.28 -21.28
N ASP A 423 -6.37 -55.30 -20.15
CA ASP A 423 -6.93 -55.55 -18.83
C ASP A 423 -7.34 -54.27 -18.09
N SER A 424 -8.64 -53.96 -18.18
CA SER A 424 -9.23 -52.81 -17.48
C SER A 424 -9.18 -52.91 -15.94
N GLU A 425 -9.07 -54.13 -15.39
CA GLU A 425 -8.94 -54.35 -13.93
C GLU A 425 -7.56 -54.05 -13.39
N LYS A 426 -6.50 -54.34 -14.13
CA LYS A 426 -5.12 -53.93 -13.76
C LYS A 426 -4.97 -52.40 -13.74
N ARG A 427 -5.60 -51.70 -14.69
CA ARG A 427 -5.62 -50.20 -14.69
C ARG A 427 -6.25 -49.63 -13.43
N LYS A 428 -7.37 -50.22 -12.96
CA LYS A 428 -8.05 -49.78 -11.72
C LYS A 428 -7.25 -50.12 -10.46
N SER A 429 -6.53 -51.24 -10.44
CA SER A 429 -5.71 -51.62 -9.28
C SER A 429 -4.43 -50.81 -9.15
N GLU A 430 -3.81 -50.41 -10.27
CA GLU A 430 -2.60 -49.57 -10.27
C GLU A 430 -2.92 -48.10 -9.98
N ALA A 431 -4.02 -47.55 -10.48
CA ALA A 431 -4.53 -46.24 -10.09
C ALA A 431 -4.87 -46.16 -8.60
N ARG A 432 -5.39 -47.24 -7.99
CA ARG A 432 -5.60 -47.34 -6.54
C ARG A 432 -4.31 -47.36 -5.70
N ARG A 433 -3.19 -47.85 -6.25
CA ARG A 433 -1.87 -47.85 -5.53
C ARG A 433 -1.25 -46.46 -5.38
N LEU A 434 -1.64 -45.49 -6.22
CA LEU A 434 -1.13 -44.11 -6.15
C LEU A 434 -1.77 -43.31 -5.01
N VAL A 435 -3.01 -43.64 -4.62
CA VAL A 435 -3.71 -42.98 -3.50
C VAL A 435 -3.53 -43.81 -2.23
N ARG A 436 -2.53 -43.46 -1.41
CA ARG A 436 -2.25 -44.14 -0.13
C ARG A 436 -3.34 -43.91 0.93
N PHE A 437 -4.17 -42.89 0.79
CA PHE A 437 -5.19 -42.53 1.77
C PHE A 437 -6.55 -42.27 1.11
N ASP A 438 -7.59 -42.94 1.57
CA ASP A 438 -8.96 -42.77 1.09
C ASP A 438 -9.67 -41.72 1.92
N PHE A 439 -9.64 -40.48 1.44
CA PHE A 439 -10.30 -39.33 2.07
C PHE A 439 -11.82 -39.51 2.13
N VAL A 440 -12.45 -40.07 1.08
CA VAL A 440 -13.89 -40.24 0.99
C VAL A 440 -14.38 -41.23 2.04
N ARG A 441 -13.66 -42.35 2.26
CA ARG A 441 -13.95 -43.32 3.30
C ARG A 441 -13.90 -42.71 4.69
N HIS A 442 -13.01 -41.77 4.93
CA HIS A 442 -12.81 -41.13 6.25
C HIS A 442 -13.53 -39.79 6.38
N ARG A 443 -14.41 -39.41 5.43
CA ARG A 443 -15.11 -38.09 5.40
C ARG A 443 -15.74 -37.70 6.73
N ASN A 444 -16.39 -38.64 7.45
CA ASN A 444 -17.02 -38.33 8.73
C ASN A 444 -16.04 -37.86 9.81
N ARG A 445 -14.79 -38.37 9.80
CA ARG A 445 -13.74 -37.93 10.72
C ARG A 445 -13.30 -36.51 10.40
N PHE A 446 -13.19 -36.19 9.11
CA PHE A 446 -12.85 -34.82 8.67
C PHE A 446 -13.98 -33.84 8.98
N PHE A 447 -15.26 -34.23 8.75
CA PHE A 447 -16.40 -33.40 9.14
C PHE A 447 -16.47 -33.18 10.65
N ALA A 448 -16.23 -34.22 11.46
CA ALA A 448 -16.20 -34.09 12.91
C ALA A 448 -15.07 -33.18 13.37
N GLY A 449 -13.87 -33.31 12.79
CA GLY A 449 -12.74 -32.43 13.07
C GLY A 449 -13.01 -30.98 12.70
N SER A 450 -13.52 -30.74 11.49
CA SER A 450 -13.91 -29.40 11.02
C SER A 450 -15.00 -28.77 11.91
N LEU A 451 -16.03 -29.54 12.28
CA LEU A 451 -17.10 -29.08 13.17
C LEU A 451 -16.55 -28.72 14.57
N ALA A 452 -15.62 -29.53 15.09
CA ALA A 452 -15.00 -29.26 16.39
C ALA A 452 -14.16 -27.96 16.36
N ILE A 453 -13.37 -27.74 15.30
CA ILE A 453 -12.60 -26.50 15.09
C ILE A 453 -13.54 -25.30 14.94
N THR A 454 -14.62 -25.45 14.19
CA THR A 454 -15.63 -24.39 14.00
C THR A 454 -16.32 -24.06 15.33
N ALA A 455 -16.71 -25.07 16.11
CA ALA A 455 -17.31 -24.87 17.42
C ALA A 455 -16.36 -24.19 18.41
N LEU A 456 -15.07 -24.58 18.40
CA LEU A 456 -14.04 -23.90 19.17
C LEU A 456 -13.88 -22.43 18.72
N GLY A 457 -13.90 -22.17 17.42
CA GLY A 457 -13.87 -20.83 16.85
C GLY A 457 -15.04 -19.96 17.28
N VAL A 458 -16.26 -20.50 17.28
CA VAL A 458 -17.45 -19.80 17.82
C VAL A 458 -17.28 -19.50 19.30
N ALA A 459 -16.80 -20.46 20.09
CA ALA A 459 -16.56 -20.26 21.51
C ALA A 459 -15.49 -19.17 21.78
N THR A 460 -14.40 -19.17 21.02
CA THR A 460 -13.34 -18.14 21.17
C THR A 460 -13.85 -16.75 20.81
N LEU A 461 -14.62 -16.62 19.74
CA LEU A 461 -15.23 -15.35 19.34
C LEU A 461 -16.26 -14.86 20.36
N ALA A 462 -17.05 -15.77 20.95
CA ALA A 462 -18.04 -15.42 21.96
C ALA A 462 -17.40 -14.96 23.28
N VAL A 463 -16.27 -15.58 23.68
CA VAL A 463 -15.57 -15.29 24.93
C VAL A 463 -14.62 -14.10 24.80
N PHE A 464 -13.81 -14.07 23.75
CA PHE A 464 -12.75 -13.07 23.58
C PHE A 464 -13.11 -11.94 22.63
N GLY A 465 -14.05 -12.14 21.71
CA GLY A 465 -14.39 -11.19 20.66
C GLY A 465 -13.20 -10.86 19.76
N PHE A 466 -13.27 -9.75 19.04
CA PHE A 466 -12.17 -9.22 18.23
C PHE A 466 -11.30 -8.24 19.00
N ASN A 467 -10.01 -8.29 18.76
CA ASN A 467 -9.08 -7.25 19.17
C ASN A 467 -8.93 -6.22 18.04
N TYR A 468 -9.89 -5.31 17.92
CA TYR A 468 -9.87 -4.28 16.89
C TYR A 468 -8.71 -3.31 17.07
N GLY A 469 -8.00 -3.01 15.96
CA GLY A 469 -7.03 -1.94 15.87
C GLY A 469 -7.67 -0.54 15.81
N VAL A 470 -6.83 0.47 15.83
CA VAL A 470 -7.27 1.88 15.77
C VAL A 470 -8.00 2.20 14.46
N ASP A 471 -7.72 1.47 13.38
CA ASP A 471 -8.42 1.61 12.10
C ASP A 471 -9.94 1.42 12.22
N PHE A 472 -10.40 0.64 13.20
CA PHE A 472 -11.82 0.32 13.40
C PHE A 472 -12.40 0.84 14.72
N LYS A 473 -11.54 1.07 15.73
CA LYS A 473 -11.96 1.61 17.04
C LYS A 473 -11.78 3.12 17.17
N ALA A 474 -10.98 3.72 16.31
CA ALA A 474 -10.42 5.05 16.47
C ALA A 474 -9.38 5.15 17.61
N GLY A 475 -8.70 6.30 17.65
CA GLY A 475 -7.64 6.58 18.63
C GLY A 475 -6.26 6.64 18.02
N THR A 476 -5.24 6.47 18.83
CA THR A 476 -3.84 6.48 18.41
C THR A 476 -3.13 5.18 18.80
N SER A 477 -2.42 4.55 17.87
CA SER A 477 -1.45 3.50 18.13
C SER A 477 -0.04 4.07 17.97
N LEU A 478 0.81 3.85 18.96
CA LEU A 478 2.22 4.22 18.92
C LEU A 478 3.09 2.98 19.07
N ASP A 479 4.00 2.79 18.13
CA ASP A 479 5.05 1.81 18.19
C ASP A 479 6.39 2.52 18.37
N VAL A 480 7.01 2.37 19.54
CA VAL A 480 8.29 2.98 19.88
C VAL A 480 9.38 1.92 19.80
N VAL A 481 10.35 2.10 18.92
CA VAL A 481 11.51 1.20 18.78
C VAL A 481 12.75 1.92 19.29
N VAL A 482 13.39 1.30 20.29
CA VAL A 482 14.52 1.90 21.02
C VAL A 482 15.86 1.18 20.76
N GLY A 483 15.84 0.05 20.04
CA GLY A 483 17.04 -0.71 19.70
C GLY A 483 17.72 -1.43 20.89
N LYS A 484 17.09 -1.44 22.06
CA LYS A 484 17.55 -2.12 23.28
C LYS A 484 16.38 -2.80 23.96
N PRO A 485 16.60 -3.88 24.74
CA PRO A 485 15.53 -4.51 25.51
C PRO A 485 14.84 -3.50 26.45
N VAL A 486 13.51 -3.47 26.44
CA VAL A 486 12.70 -2.58 27.27
C VAL A 486 11.99 -3.37 28.36
N ASP A 487 12.11 -2.90 29.58
CA ASP A 487 11.27 -3.39 30.68
C ASP A 487 9.85 -2.83 30.56
N LYS A 488 8.86 -3.71 30.74
CA LYS A 488 7.44 -3.35 30.59
C LYS A 488 6.98 -2.30 31.61
N ALA A 489 7.43 -2.43 32.87
CA ALA A 489 7.04 -1.49 33.91
C ALA A 489 7.63 -0.09 33.64
N LYS A 490 8.87 -0.05 33.15
CA LYS A 490 9.54 1.19 32.73
C LYS A 490 8.83 1.84 31.53
N ALA A 491 8.43 1.03 30.54
CA ALA A 491 7.66 1.52 29.38
C ALA A 491 6.33 2.16 29.81
N VAL A 492 5.58 1.53 30.72
CA VAL A 492 4.34 2.08 31.28
C VAL A 492 4.61 3.42 31.94
N GLN A 493 5.63 3.50 32.80
CA GLN A 493 5.98 4.72 33.52
C GLN A 493 6.33 5.88 32.55
N LEU A 494 7.14 5.59 31.51
CA LEU A 494 7.53 6.59 30.52
C LEU A 494 6.32 7.11 29.73
N LEU A 495 5.44 6.21 29.28
CA LEU A 495 4.22 6.56 28.55
C LEU A 495 3.26 7.39 29.41
N GLU A 496 2.96 6.94 30.65
CA GLU A 496 2.07 7.66 31.56
C GLU A 496 2.62 9.04 31.93
N THR A 497 3.93 9.15 32.16
CA THR A 497 4.56 10.44 32.46
C THR A 497 4.52 11.40 31.27
N ALA A 498 4.78 10.91 30.04
CA ALA A 498 4.80 11.74 28.84
C ALA A 498 3.40 12.24 28.45
N ILE A 499 2.38 11.42 28.67
CA ILE A 499 0.99 11.72 28.27
C ILE A 499 0.22 12.40 29.41
N GLY A 500 0.61 12.18 30.67
CA GLY A 500 -0.02 12.78 31.84
C GLY A 500 -1.29 12.05 32.29
N GLU A 501 -1.55 10.84 31.80
CA GLU A 501 -2.68 10.00 32.19
C GLU A 501 -2.31 8.53 32.33
N ARG A 502 -3.08 7.77 33.12
CA ARG A 502 -2.89 6.32 33.24
C ARG A 502 -3.33 5.59 32.00
N LEU A 503 -2.54 4.60 31.59
CA LEU A 503 -2.84 3.76 30.44
C LEU A 503 -4.04 2.84 30.75
N LYS A 504 -5.07 2.90 29.90
CA LYS A 504 -6.22 1.98 29.98
C LYS A 504 -5.85 0.57 29.53
N ALA A 505 -4.97 0.47 28.54
CA ALA A 505 -4.44 -0.79 28.01
C ALA A 505 -2.94 -0.87 28.27
N GLN A 506 -2.48 -2.03 28.74
CA GLN A 506 -1.06 -2.29 28.95
C GLN A 506 -0.31 -2.33 27.62
N PRO A 507 0.85 -1.67 27.50
CA PRO A 507 1.67 -1.78 26.32
C PRO A 507 2.19 -3.21 26.13
N THR A 508 2.38 -3.61 24.89
CA THR A 508 3.01 -4.88 24.53
C THR A 508 4.48 -4.65 24.18
N ILE A 509 5.33 -5.54 24.68
CA ILE A 509 6.76 -5.55 24.31
C ILE A 509 6.96 -6.55 23.18
N GLY A 510 7.53 -6.11 22.08
CA GLY A 510 7.75 -6.90 20.88
C GLY A 510 9.16 -6.68 20.30
N GLY A 511 9.42 -7.26 19.13
CA GLY A 511 10.74 -7.29 18.51
C GLY A 511 11.57 -8.49 18.93
N VAL A 512 12.64 -8.80 18.19
CA VAL A 512 13.47 -9.99 18.41
C VAL A 512 14.11 -9.97 19.80
N ASN A 513 14.48 -8.80 20.30
CA ASN A 513 15.14 -8.61 21.58
C ASN A 513 14.28 -7.83 22.60
N GLY A 514 12.96 -7.72 22.39
CA GLY A 514 12.12 -6.89 23.26
C GLY A 514 12.37 -5.38 23.13
N GLU A 515 12.75 -4.94 21.96
CA GLU A 515 13.19 -3.55 21.65
C GLU A 515 12.06 -2.64 21.15
N ARG A 516 10.84 -3.17 21.00
CA ARG A 516 9.65 -2.44 20.51
C ARG A 516 8.58 -2.38 21.60
N VAL A 517 8.07 -1.20 21.85
CA VAL A 517 6.95 -0.93 22.76
C VAL A 517 5.75 -0.51 21.93
N SER A 518 4.68 -1.28 21.94
CA SER A 518 3.42 -0.96 21.26
C SER A 518 2.37 -0.53 22.29
N ALA A 519 1.89 0.70 22.17
CA ALA A 519 0.88 1.28 23.06
C ALA A 519 -0.31 1.79 22.26
N ARG A 520 -1.53 1.65 22.80
CA ARG A 520 -2.77 2.11 22.18
C ARG A 520 -3.54 3.03 23.12
N PHE A 521 -4.11 4.06 22.52
CA PHE A 521 -4.89 5.08 23.18
C PHE A 521 -6.27 5.17 22.53
N ASP A 522 -7.34 5.14 23.31
CA ASP A 522 -8.74 5.23 22.83
C ASP A 522 -9.11 6.67 22.40
N ARG A 523 -8.15 7.56 22.33
CA ARG A 523 -8.30 8.94 21.87
C ARG A 523 -7.22 9.32 20.87
N VAL A 524 -7.47 10.35 20.13
CA VAL A 524 -6.47 10.98 19.26
C VAL A 524 -5.48 11.73 20.14
N LEU A 525 -4.19 11.39 20.02
CA LEU A 525 -3.10 12.12 20.67
C LEU A 525 -2.71 13.33 19.82
N SER A 526 -2.33 14.41 20.46
CA SER A 526 -1.77 15.56 19.77
C SER A 526 -0.31 15.32 19.36
N SER A 527 0.17 16.05 18.36
CA SER A 527 1.58 15.97 17.93
C SER A 527 2.57 16.29 19.05
N GLU A 528 2.17 17.20 19.99
CA GLU A 528 2.98 17.53 21.15
C GLU A 528 3.07 16.37 22.15
N GLU A 529 1.98 15.61 22.33
CA GLU A 529 1.97 14.43 23.20
C GLU A 529 2.85 13.33 22.62
N ILE A 530 2.77 13.10 21.31
CA ILE A 530 3.61 12.12 20.61
C ILE A 530 5.09 12.51 20.70
N ASN A 531 5.42 13.78 20.50
CA ASN A 531 6.78 14.26 20.66
C ASN A 531 7.30 14.10 22.10
N ARG A 532 6.47 14.37 23.13
CA ARG A 532 6.84 14.11 24.53
C ARG A 532 7.13 12.64 24.79
N VAL A 533 6.36 11.72 24.19
CA VAL A 533 6.65 10.28 24.28
C VAL A 533 8.00 9.98 23.64
N LYS A 534 8.25 10.46 22.44
CA LYS A 534 9.52 10.28 21.74
C LYS A 534 10.71 10.78 22.55
N ASP A 535 10.59 11.99 23.11
CA ASP A 535 11.63 12.61 23.93
C ASP A 535 11.89 11.87 25.25
N ALA A 536 10.82 11.37 25.91
CA ALA A 536 10.92 10.58 27.12
C ALA A 536 11.70 9.27 26.88
N PHE A 537 11.39 8.56 25.78
CA PHE A 537 12.13 7.36 25.41
C PHE A 537 13.55 7.66 24.93
N ALA A 538 13.76 8.76 24.18
CA ALA A 538 15.08 9.18 23.74
C ALA A 538 15.98 9.54 24.91
N LYS A 539 15.46 10.18 25.96
CA LYS A 539 16.21 10.51 27.17
C LYS A 539 16.67 9.28 27.94
N GLU A 540 15.85 8.22 27.96
CA GLU A 540 16.16 6.98 28.70
C GLU A 540 17.03 5.99 27.91
N TYR A 541 16.73 5.83 26.61
CA TYR A 541 17.37 4.78 25.79
C TYR A 541 18.37 5.31 24.76
N GLY A 542 18.47 6.63 24.59
CA GLY A 542 19.38 7.30 23.66
C GLY A 542 18.65 7.86 22.42
N THR A 543 19.39 8.57 21.57
CA THR A 543 18.83 9.34 20.45
C THR A 543 18.28 8.52 19.29
N ASN A 544 18.54 7.22 19.22
CA ASN A 544 18.06 6.33 18.14
C ASN A 544 16.67 5.77 18.40
N VAL A 545 15.76 6.60 18.92
CA VAL A 545 14.36 6.20 19.12
C VAL A 545 13.56 6.54 17.87
N ALA A 546 12.94 5.52 17.26
CA ALA A 546 12.00 5.67 16.17
C ALA A 546 10.57 5.44 16.66
N VAL A 547 9.66 6.29 16.21
CA VAL A 547 8.23 6.19 16.55
C VAL A 547 7.45 5.99 15.26
N GLU A 548 6.57 5.01 15.28
CA GLU A 548 5.53 4.80 14.28
C GLU A 548 4.19 5.22 14.89
N GLU A 549 3.50 6.12 14.23
CA GLU A 549 2.20 6.65 14.63
C GLU A 549 1.12 6.16 13.67
N ASN A 550 0.00 5.67 14.21
CA ASN A 550 -1.23 5.49 13.46
C ASN A 550 -2.38 6.09 14.25
N THR A 551 -2.90 7.23 13.79
CA THR A 551 -3.97 8.00 14.43
C THR A 551 -5.18 8.06 13.51
N VAL A 552 -6.34 7.67 14.04
CA VAL A 552 -7.60 7.57 13.28
C VAL A 552 -8.73 8.25 14.06
N ASP A 553 -9.38 9.24 13.42
CA ASP A 553 -10.58 9.89 13.94
C ASP A 553 -11.79 8.92 13.93
N PRO A 554 -12.72 9.01 14.90
CA PRO A 554 -13.89 8.12 14.98
C PRO A 554 -14.79 8.10 13.73
N VAL A 555 -14.85 9.18 12.97
CA VAL A 555 -15.64 9.23 11.73
C VAL A 555 -14.98 8.38 10.65
N ILE A 556 -13.65 8.51 10.53
CA ILE A 556 -12.86 7.74 9.56
C ILE A 556 -12.87 6.25 9.93
N ALA A 557 -12.66 5.90 11.21
CA ALA A 557 -12.68 4.50 11.65
C ALA A 557 -14.00 3.80 11.32
N ARG A 558 -15.14 4.46 11.53
CA ARG A 558 -16.47 3.92 11.15
C ARG A 558 -16.61 3.75 9.63
N GLU A 559 -16.09 4.68 8.86
CA GLU A 559 -16.11 4.61 7.40
C GLU A 559 -15.24 3.47 6.89
N LEU A 560 -14.03 3.31 7.41
CA LEU A 560 -13.11 2.22 7.08
C LEU A 560 -13.73 0.87 7.40
N GLY A 561 -14.32 0.71 8.58
CA GLY A 561 -15.02 -0.51 8.98
C GLY A 561 -16.21 -0.84 8.07
N ARG A 562 -17.04 0.14 7.73
CA ARG A 562 -18.14 -0.03 6.79
C ARG A 562 -17.65 -0.43 5.39
N ASN A 563 -16.62 0.25 4.88
CA ASN A 563 -16.07 -0.03 3.56
C ASN A 563 -15.43 -1.42 3.52
N ALA A 564 -14.75 -1.84 4.59
CA ALA A 564 -14.21 -3.18 4.72
C ALA A 564 -15.31 -4.26 4.63
N MET A 565 -16.42 -4.10 5.36
CA MET A 565 -17.56 -5.03 5.29
C MET A 565 -18.19 -5.05 3.88
N ILE A 566 -18.36 -3.89 3.27
CA ILE A 566 -18.90 -3.78 1.91
C ILE A 566 -17.97 -4.48 0.91
N ALA A 567 -16.65 -4.29 1.03
CA ALA A 567 -15.67 -4.94 0.16
C ALA A 567 -15.75 -6.46 0.25
N VAL A 568 -15.78 -7.01 1.48
CA VAL A 568 -15.92 -8.45 1.70
C VAL A 568 -17.25 -8.97 1.11
N ALA A 569 -18.36 -8.26 1.34
CA ALA A 569 -19.66 -8.66 0.81
C ALA A 569 -19.69 -8.64 -0.73
N ILE A 570 -19.24 -7.57 -1.37
CA ILE A 570 -19.21 -7.45 -2.84
C ILE A 570 -18.30 -8.51 -3.45
N ALA A 571 -17.10 -8.73 -2.89
CA ALA A 571 -16.17 -9.74 -3.38
C ALA A 571 -16.78 -11.14 -3.26
N SER A 572 -17.37 -11.47 -2.10
CA SER A 572 -18.01 -12.77 -1.88
C SER A 572 -19.19 -13.02 -2.85
N VAL A 573 -20.06 -12.02 -3.03
CA VAL A 573 -21.18 -12.11 -3.98
C VAL A 573 -20.66 -12.21 -5.42
N GLY A 574 -19.65 -11.43 -5.80
CA GLY A 574 -19.05 -11.49 -7.13
C GLY A 574 -18.45 -12.86 -7.45
N ILE A 575 -17.69 -13.43 -6.51
CA ILE A 575 -17.12 -14.77 -6.64
C ILE A 575 -18.21 -15.82 -6.71
N MET A 576 -19.24 -15.72 -5.85
CA MET A 576 -20.40 -16.62 -5.87
C MET A 576 -21.10 -16.63 -7.22
N LEU A 577 -21.38 -15.46 -7.78
CA LEU A 577 -22.02 -15.32 -9.10
C LEU A 577 -21.13 -15.93 -10.19
N TYR A 578 -19.84 -15.67 -10.14
CA TYR A 578 -18.87 -16.26 -11.09
C TYR A 578 -18.91 -17.79 -11.04
N VAL A 579 -18.81 -18.38 -9.84
CA VAL A 579 -18.83 -19.84 -9.67
C VAL A 579 -20.19 -20.44 -10.08
N ALA A 580 -21.31 -19.77 -9.78
CA ALA A 580 -22.65 -20.22 -10.18
C ALA A 580 -22.84 -20.24 -11.71
N VAL A 581 -22.29 -19.26 -12.42
CA VAL A 581 -22.33 -19.20 -13.90
C VAL A 581 -21.37 -20.22 -14.52
N ARG A 582 -20.21 -20.43 -13.90
CA ARG A 582 -19.14 -21.27 -14.44
C ARG A 582 -19.33 -22.76 -14.17
N PHE A 583 -19.93 -23.10 -13.02
CA PHE A 583 -20.21 -24.44 -12.55
C PHE A 583 -21.73 -24.58 -12.29
N GLU A 584 -22.20 -25.79 -12.05
CA GLU A 584 -23.58 -26.00 -11.61
C GLU A 584 -23.83 -25.38 -10.23
N TRP A 585 -25.05 -24.93 -9.96
CA TRP A 585 -25.43 -24.26 -8.70
C TRP A 585 -25.10 -25.07 -7.43
N ARG A 586 -25.09 -26.42 -7.53
CA ARG A 586 -24.70 -27.31 -6.40
C ARG A 586 -23.23 -27.15 -6.03
N PHE A 587 -22.36 -27.04 -7.02
CA PHE A 587 -20.93 -26.75 -6.80
C PHE A 587 -20.74 -25.35 -6.24
N ALA A 588 -21.49 -24.38 -6.72
CA ALA A 588 -21.44 -23.02 -6.19
C ALA A 588 -21.81 -22.97 -4.70
N LEU A 589 -22.87 -23.67 -4.30
CA LEU A 589 -23.27 -23.77 -2.89
C LEU A 589 -22.17 -24.41 -2.02
N ALA A 590 -21.61 -25.53 -2.48
CA ALA A 590 -20.51 -26.21 -1.76
C ALA A 590 -19.26 -25.32 -1.65
N ALA A 591 -18.92 -24.59 -2.71
CA ALA A 591 -17.80 -23.64 -2.70
C ALA A 591 -18.00 -22.51 -1.68
N ILE A 592 -19.22 -21.97 -1.58
CA ILE A 592 -19.54 -20.91 -0.61
C ILE A 592 -19.37 -21.41 0.83
N VAL A 593 -19.89 -22.61 1.11
CA VAL A 593 -19.77 -23.21 2.45
C VAL A 593 -18.28 -23.42 2.80
N ALA A 594 -17.47 -23.94 1.88
CA ALA A 594 -16.03 -24.13 2.08
C ALA A 594 -15.32 -22.79 2.33
N LEU A 595 -15.60 -21.79 1.50
CA LEU A 595 -15.03 -20.45 1.59
C LEU A 595 -15.37 -19.75 2.92
N LEU A 596 -16.62 -19.80 3.35
CA LEU A 596 -17.05 -19.23 4.63
C LEU A 596 -16.40 -19.95 5.81
N HIS A 597 -16.27 -21.28 5.72
CA HIS A 597 -15.57 -22.09 6.72
C HIS A 597 -14.10 -21.69 6.83
N ASP A 598 -13.38 -21.56 5.72
CA ASP A 598 -11.95 -21.24 5.71
C ASP A 598 -11.70 -19.82 6.23
N ALA A 599 -12.51 -18.84 5.78
CA ALA A 599 -12.46 -17.48 6.29
C ALA A 599 -12.76 -17.43 7.81
N PHE A 600 -13.75 -18.20 8.26
CA PHE A 600 -14.14 -18.29 9.67
C PHE A 600 -13.02 -18.87 10.55
N ILE A 601 -12.31 -19.90 10.08
CA ILE A 601 -11.16 -20.46 10.82
C ILE A 601 -10.09 -19.39 11.02
N VAL A 602 -9.73 -18.64 9.97
CA VAL A 602 -8.73 -17.56 10.09
C VAL A 602 -9.17 -16.49 11.09
N ILE A 603 -10.42 -16.06 11.00
CA ILE A 603 -11.03 -15.11 11.94
C ILE A 603 -10.94 -15.65 13.39
N SER A 604 -11.22 -16.94 13.58
CA SER A 604 -11.18 -17.60 14.90
C SER A 604 -9.76 -17.66 15.47
N VAL A 605 -8.76 -17.89 14.63
CA VAL A 605 -7.34 -17.87 15.02
C VAL A 605 -6.93 -16.47 15.50
N PHE A 606 -7.36 -15.41 14.79
CA PHE A 606 -7.11 -14.04 15.21
C PHE A 606 -7.75 -13.72 16.57
N SER A 607 -8.97 -14.20 16.81
CA SER A 607 -9.64 -14.06 18.09
C SER A 607 -8.91 -14.81 19.21
N LEU A 608 -8.54 -16.08 18.98
CA LEU A 608 -7.87 -16.95 19.95
C LEU A 608 -6.52 -16.38 20.43
N PHE A 609 -5.68 -15.94 19.48
CA PHE A 609 -4.38 -15.38 19.79
C PHE A 609 -4.41 -13.88 20.09
N ARG A 610 -5.60 -13.28 20.14
CA ARG A 610 -5.77 -11.83 20.36
C ARG A 610 -4.99 -10.96 19.39
N LEU A 611 -4.80 -11.46 18.15
CA LEU A 611 -4.13 -10.72 17.09
C LEU A 611 -4.97 -9.49 16.71
N GLU A 612 -4.29 -8.45 16.28
CA GLU A 612 -4.94 -7.21 15.92
C GLU A 612 -5.69 -7.31 14.58
N VAL A 613 -6.96 -6.92 14.61
CA VAL A 613 -7.81 -6.80 13.42
C VAL A 613 -7.73 -5.35 12.95
N ASN A 614 -7.01 -5.13 11.86
CA ASN A 614 -6.75 -3.84 11.22
C ASN A 614 -7.04 -3.92 9.70
N LEU A 615 -6.79 -2.85 8.96
CA LEU A 615 -7.01 -2.84 7.51
C LEU A 615 -6.23 -3.93 6.74
N PRO A 616 -4.93 -4.22 7.02
CA PRO A 616 -4.22 -5.36 6.44
C PRO A 616 -4.88 -6.71 6.68
N PHE A 617 -5.54 -6.92 7.83
CA PHE A 617 -6.31 -8.14 8.08
C PHE A 617 -7.44 -8.33 7.08
N VAL A 618 -8.16 -7.26 6.70
CA VAL A 618 -9.23 -7.32 5.70
C VAL A 618 -8.68 -7.74 4.34
N ALA A 619 -7.53 -7.18 3.96
CA ALA A 619 -6.83 -7.57 2.73
C ALA A 619 -6.43 -9.05 2.75
N ALA A 620 -5.92 -9.54 3.90
CA ALA A 620 -5.57 -10.95 4.08
C ALA A 620 -6.79 -11.88 3.96
N VAL A 621 -7.91 -11.53 4.60
CA VAL A 621 -9.16 -12.33 4.52
C VAL A 621 -9.68 -12.39 3.07
N LEU A 622 -9.71 -11.26 2.36
CA LEU A 622 -10.12 -11.24 0.95
C LEU A 622 -9.19 -12.06 0.05
N THR A 623 -7.89 -12.04 0.34
CA THR A 623 -6.90 -12.86 -0.38
C THR A 623 -7.13 -14.34 -0.11
N ILE A 624 -7.39 -14.73 1.14
CA ILE A 624 -7.68 -16.12 1.52
C ILE A 624 -8.97 -16.58 0.83
N ILE A 625 -10.00 -15.74 0.79
CA ILE A 625 -11.23 -15.99 0.05
C ILE A 625 -10.92 -16.27 -1.43
N GLY A 626 -10.10 -15.43 -2.07
CA GLY A 626 -9.69 -15.63 -3.46
C GLY A 626 -8.86 -16.90 -3.68
N TYR A 627 -8.00 -17.25 -2.72
CA TYR A 627 -7.13 -18.42 -2.80
C TYR A 627 -7.86 -19.73 -2.49
N SER A 628 -8.71 -19.75 -1.47
CA SER A 628 -9.52 -20.92 -1.11
C SER A 628 -10.44 -21.36 -2.25
N ILE A 629 -11.04 -20.40 -2.96
CA ILE A 629 -11.87 -20.71 -4.11
C ILE A 629 -11.05 -21.28 -5.28
N ASN A 630 -9.79 -20.92 -5.43
CA ASN A 630 -8.89 -21.49 -6.43
C ASN A 630 -8.73 -23.00 -6.24
N ASP A 631 -8.41 -23.45 -5.03
CA ASP A 631 -8.31 -24.88 -4.71
C ASP A 631 -9.62 -25.61 -4.94
N THR A 632 -10.74 -25.00 -4.55
CA THR A 632 -12.08 -25.54 -4.75
C THR A 632 -12.39 -25.71 -6.25
N ILE A 633 -12.05 -24.73 -7.09
CA ILE A 633 -12.23 -24.79 -8.54
C ILE A 633 -11.42 -25.94 -9.16
N VAL A 634 -10.17 -26.12 -8.74
CA VAL A 634 -9.32 -27.22 -9.21
C VAL A 634 -9.93 -28.59 -8.89
N ILE A 635 -10.45 -28.74 -7.67
CA ILE A 635 -11.15 -29.96 -7.24
C ILE A 635 -12.42 -30.17 -8.06
N PHE A 636 -13.25 -29.16 -8.24
CA PHE A 636 -14.50 -29.25 -8.99
C PHE A 636 -14.29 -29.54 -10.47
N ASP A 637 -13.27 -28.93 -11.07
CA ASP A 637 -12.91 -29.22 -12.46
C ASP A 637 -12.52 -30.70 -12.62
N ARG A 638 -11.79 -31.24 -11.63
CA ARG A 638 -11.43 -32.66 -11.61
C ARG A 638 -12.62 -33.59 -11.40
N ILE A 639 -13.58 -33.23 -10.53
CA ILE A 639 -14.81 -34.02 -10.33
C ILE A 639 -15.66 -34.03 -11.60
N ARG A 640 -15.72 -32.92 -12.34
CA ARG A 640 -16.46 -32.82 -13.59
C ARG A 640 -15.84 -33.62 -14.74
N GLU A 641 -14.52 -33.78 -14.74
CA GLU A 641 -13.78 -34.56 -15.74
C GLU A 641 -13.94 -36.08 -15.56
N ASN A 642 -14.24 -36.55 -14.36
CA ASN A 642 -14.44 -37.96 -14.03
C ASN A 642 -15.93 -38.36 -14.05
#